data_f3dce94ee6b8eeccb73a1ca258edbe1a
#
_entry.id   f3dce94ee6b8eeccb73a1ca258edbe1a
#
_cell.length_a   1.000
_cell.length_b   1.000
_cell.length_c   1.000
_cell.angle_alpha   90.00
_cell.angle_beta   90.00
_cell.angle_gamma   90.00
#
_symmetry.space_group_name_H-M   'P 1'
#
loop_
_entity.id
_entity.type
_entity.pdbx_description
1 polymer ?
#
loop_
_entity_poly.entity_id
_entity_poly.type
_entity_poly.pdbx_seq_one_letter_code
_entity_poly.pdbx_strand_id
1 'polypeptide(L)'
;VGFHRYTFPADQPAQVLFDTGAVLMAPITSSEVHRISETELAGSAVMAPTIRRPKPFTVYFVAQFSQPFSSFGGWRDGVVLPGPLTAVAGANVGAYVGYPKPPTGPLLLKVAISYTSIEGARRNLAAELSHWDFDRVVRESRDDWNHQLARLAVTGGTENQRVKFYTDLWHALLGRRIVSDVDGAYCDMTGPAAVVRHVALNAAGQPRFPHHNFDALWGSHWSLNILWSFAYPEVMDAFCNTMVDMYRNGGLIPRGPSGGNYTYVMIGDPAAAFFAAAYNKGIRGYDAAQAYAGLRKNALPGGIRDHAGYEHSADASSGGMKYYVERGYVPEGISGTGMHKAGASMTLEYAYQDWCVAQLAQALGHQADAVWLGQRAGNYAKLWDPAVQLMRPRLVDGSWLPGFEPVGKKGSFATKGFCESNAAIYTHFVPQDMPGLIQLFGGPAKYVQALNRQFEQAEGKNFVVAHGEHAESWVDYDNQPGTAMAHLFNYAGAPWLSQKWVRAVKAQAFGDVTPFGGYNGDEDQGQMGALGVLMALGLFDVEGGAALKPTYQITSPLFDRVTIQLNPDYFPGKTFTITTLNNQPENIYIQSAKLNGQPLTQVSFPHAVLAQGGELEIVLGPQPSTWGTSSHRAE
;
A
#
# COMPACT_ATOMS: atom_id res chain seq x y z
N VAL A 1 11.96 11.31 15.45
CA VAL A 1 12.13 12.61 16.13
C VAL A 1 12.01 13.73 15.12
N GLY A 2 11.24 14.79 15.47
CA GLY A 2 11.18 16.05 14.71
C GLY A 2 12.15 17.08 15.26
N PHE A 3 12.78 17.87 14.38
CA PHE A 3 13.67 18.95 14.77
C PHE A 3 13.25 20.24 14.07
N HIS A 4 13.01 21.31 14.83
CA HIS A 4 12.49 22.58 14.35
C HIS A 4 13.46 23.70 14.65
N ARG A 5 13.51 24.71 13.76
CA ARG A 5 14.28 25.94 13.93
C ARG A 5 13.36 27.13 13.65
N TYR A 6 13.11 27.95 14.68
CA TYR A 6 12.26 29.13 14.62
C TYR A 6 13.08 30.39 14.73
N THR A 7 12.76 31.40 13.93
CA THR A 7 13.28 32.75 14.03
C THR A 7 12.12 33.70 14.30
N PHE A 8 12.22 34.51 15.34
CA PHE A 8 11.20 35.45 15.75
C PHE A 8 11.64 36.91 15.49
N PRO A 9 10.70 37.87 15.28
CA PRO A 9 11.01 39.30 15.24
C PRO A 9 11.71 39.74 16.53
N ALA A 10 12.73 40.60 16.41
CA ALA A 10 13.59 40.97 17.52
C ALA A 10 12.90 41.88 18.58
N ASP A 11 11.81 42.50 18.20
CA ASP A 11 11.08 43.52 18.97
C ASP A 11 9.75 43.02 19.56
N GLN A 12 9.43 41.74 19.39
CA GLN A 12 8.15 41.17 19.83
C GLN A 12 8.34 39.99 20.76
N PRO A 13 7.45 39.75 21.73
CA PRO A 13 7.41 38.51 22.49
C PRO A 13 7.22 37.30 21.55
N ALA A 14 7.88 36.17 21.86
CA ALA A 14 7.75 34.93 21.10
C ALA A 14 6.95 33.89 21.89
N GLN A 15 6.17 33.09 21.16
CA GLN A 15 5.42 31.97 21.73
C GLN A 15 5.53 30.74 20.83
N VAL A 16 5.53 29.56 21.44
CA VAL A 16 5.39 28.28 20.74
C VAL A 16 4.18 27.56 21.31
N LEU A 17 3.27 27.16 20.42
CA LEU A 17 2.01 26.50 20.78
C LEU A 17 2.09 25.00 20.51
N PHE A 18 1.50 24.23 21.41
CA PHE A 18 1.28 22.78 21.30
C PHE A 18 -0.21 22.52 21.35
N ASP A 19 -0.83 22.30 20.21
CA ASP A 19 -2.23 21.96 20.11
C ASP A 19 -2.38 20.42 20.15
N THR A 20 -2.72 19.89 21.32
CA THR A 20 -2.95 18.45 21.52
C THR A 20 -4.41 18.04 21.33
N GLY A 21 -5.29 19.02 21.08
CA GLY A 21 -6.70 18.80 20.73
C GLY A 21 -6.94 18.71 19.22
N ALA A 22 -6.00 19.19 18.40
CA ALA A 22 -6.14 19.18 16.94
C ALA A 22 -5.93 17.76 16.37
N VAL A 23 -6.90 17.31 15.57
CA VAL A 23 -6.84 16.02 14.89
C VAL A 23 -7.60 16.06 13.57
N LEU A 24 -7.17 15.27 12.59
CA LEU A 24 -7.76 15.31 11.25
C LEU A 24 -9.08 14.53 11.12
N MET A 25 -9.25 13.42 11.82
CA MET A 25 -10.39 12.53 11.56
C MET A 25 -11.09 11.97 12.81
N ALA A 26 -10.39 11.76 13.90
CA ALA A 26 -10.96 11.20 15.11
C ALA A 26 -10.83 12.20 16.27
N PRO A 27 -11.86 12.39 17.11
CA PRO A 27 -11.75 13.34 18.22
C PRO A 27 -10.70 12.87 19.23
N ILE A 28 -10.01 13.82 19.85
CA ILE A 28 -9.19 13.58 21.04
C ILE A 28 -10.14 13.46 22.24
N THR A 29 -10.09 12.33 22.91
CA THR A 29 -10.94 12.07 24.10
C THR A 29 -10.31 12.61 25.38
N SER A 30 -8.99 12.63 25.45
CA SER A 30 -8.23 13.28 26.52
C SER A 30 -6.82 13.60 26.05
N SER A 31 -6.24 14.67 26.56
CA SER A 31 -4.83 14.95 26.38
C SER A 31 -4.29 15.71 27.59
N GLU A 32 -2.98 15.71 27.73
CA GLU A 32 -2.29 16.40 28.80
C GLU A 32 -0.93 16.93 28.31
N VAL A 33 -0.56 18.08 28.82
CA VAL A 33 0.76 18.70 28.61
C VAL A 33 1.30 19.15 29.95
N HIS A 34 2.46 18.68 30.32
CA HIS A 34 3.15 19.00 31.58
C HIS A 34 4.41 19.82 31.30
N ARG A 35 4.62 20.88 32.09
CA ARG A 35 5.91 21.55 32.21
C ARG A 35 6.83 20.70 33.09
N ILE A 36 7.85 20.10 32.50
CA ILE A 36 8.83 19.26 33.21
C ILE A 36 9.97 20.14 33.78
N SER A 37 10.44 21.10 32.97
CA SER A 37 11.47 22.06 33.34
C SER A 37 11.26 23.40 32.61
N GLU A 38 12.23 24.27 32.66
CA GLU A 38 12.24 25.52 31.87
C GLU A 38 12.59 25.27 30.38
N THR A 39 13.02 24.06 30.04
CA THR A 39 13.39 23.69 28.68
C THR A 39 12.69 22.43 28.19
N GLU A 40 11.74 21.85 28.97
CA GLU A 40 11.11 20.60 28.57
C GLU A 40 9.61 20.57 28.89
N LEU A 41 8.84 20.12 27.89
CA LEU A 41 7.46 19.68 28.03
C LEU A 41 7.36 18.17 27.74
N ALA A 42 6.38 17.53 28.37
CA ALA A 42 5.99 16.15 28.05
C ALA A 42 4.48 16.00 28.17
N GLY A 43 3.91 15.05 27.47
CA GLY A 43 2.47 14.84 27.53
C GLY A 43 1.99 13.69 26.68
N SER A 44 0.66 13.61 26.55
CA SER A 44 0.00 12.59 25.75
C SER A 44 -1.30 13.10 25.15
N ALA A 45 -1.76 12.43 24.08
CA ALA A 45 -3.07 12.62 23.49
C ALA A 45 -3.70 11.26 23.16
N VAL A 46 -4.94 11.06 23.59
CA VAL A 46 -5.72 9.85 23.34
C VAL A 46 -6.77 10.11 22.28
N MET A 47 -6.63 9.45 21.15
CA MET A 47 -7.58 9.50 20.04
C MET A 47 -8.71 8.49 20.26
N ALA A 48 -9.94 8.88 19.93
CA ALA A 48 -11.10 7.99 19.98
C ALA A 48 -10.95 6.78 19.03
N PRO A 49 -11.66 5.69 19.32
CA PRO A 49 -11.84 4.61 18.36
C PRO A 49 -12.47 5.10 17.06
N THR A 50 -12.17 4.44 15.97
CA THR A 50 -12.84 4.60 14.67
C THR A 50 -13.29 3.24 14.15
N ILE A 51 -14.10 3.21 13.08
CA ILE A 51 -14.44 1.95 12.41
C ILE A 51 -13.20 1.24 11.85
N ARG A 52 -12.14 2.00 11.53
CA ARG A 52 -10.86 1.46 11.03
C ARG A 52 -9.98 0.96 12.16
N ARG A 53 -10.04 1.60 13.34
CA ARG A 53 -9.25 1.28 14.54
C ARG A 53 -10.20 1.23 15.73
N PRO A 54 -10.68 0.03 16.09
CA PRO A 54 -11.77 -0.12 17.07
C PRO A 54 -11.37 0.16 18.53
N LYS A 55 -10.11 0.50 18.81
CA LYS A 55 -9.62 0.84 20.15
C LYS A 55 -9.01 2.24 20.19
N PRO A 56 -9.05 2.90 21.37
CA PRO A 56 -8.37 4.17 21.57
C PRO A 56 -6.87 4.04 21.31
N PHE A 57 -6.27 5.11 20.81
CA PHE A 57 -4.87 5.15 20.44
C PHE A 57 -4.18 6.33 21.15
N THR A 58 -3.10 6.05 21.88
CA THR A 58 -2.39 7.08 22.62
C THR A 58 -1.06 7.41 21.95
N VAL A 59 -0.80 8.71 21.79
CA VAL A 59 0.49 9.24 21.39
C VAL A 59 1.09 9.97 22.59
N TYR A 60 2.27 9.58 23.01
CA TYR A 60 3.07 10.25 24.03
C TYR A 60 4.13 11.10 23.33
N PHE A 61 4.51 12.23 23.95
CA PHE A 61 5.56 13.08 23.41
C PHE A 61 6.46 13.67 24.48
N VAL A 62 7.69 14.04 24.06
CA VAL A 62 8.63 14.86 24.79
C VAL A 62 9.11 15.96 23.84
N ALA A 63 9.09 17.21 24.32
CA ALA A 63 9.55 18.38 23.58
C ALA A 63 10.64 19.11 24.36
N GLN A 64 11.84 19.26 23.77
CA GLN A 64 12.98 19.97 24.39
C GLN A 64 13.34 21.22 23.60
N PHE A 65 13.52 22.32 24.32
CA PHE A 65 13.90 23.62 23.79
C PHE A 65 15.38 23.93 24.02
N SER A 66 16.05 24.55 23.07
CA SER A 66 17.46 24.94 23.19
C SER A 66 17.70 26.12 24.15
N GLN A 67 16.66 26.87 24.49
CA GLN A 67 16.71 28.01 25.39
C GLN A 67 15.53 27.94 26.37
N PRO A 68 15.73 28.36 27.64
CA PRO A 68 14.67 28.30 28.65
C PRO A 68 13.53 29.31 28.33
N PHE A 69 12.30 28.84 28.46
CA PHE A 69 11.10 29.69 28.41
C PHE A 69 10.77 30.23 29.80
N SER A 70 10.22 31.42 29.85
CA SER A 70 9.92 32.10 31.13
C SER A 70 8.47 31.90 31.59
N SER A 71 7.57 31.49 30.68
CA SER A 71 6.17 31.25 31.00
C SER A 71 5.66 29.98 30.35
N PHE A 72 4.72 29.33 31.06
CA PHE A 72 3.93 28.20 30.57
C PHE A 72 2.47 28.50 30.83
N GLY A 73 1.63 28.37 29.82
CA GLY A 73 0.19 28.55 29.90
C GLY A 73 -0.53 27.56 28.99
N GLY A 74 -1.83 27.65 28.93
CA GLY A 74 -2.62 26.80 28.07
C GLY A 74 -4.04 27.30 27.86
N TRP A 75 -4.76 26.56 27.05
CA TRP A 75 -6.18 26.81 26.79
C TRP A 75 -6.99 25.51 26.86
N ARG A 76 -8.29 25.67 27.09
CA ARG A 76 -9.29 24.61 27.00
C ARG A 76 -10.49 25.17 26.24
N ASP A 77 -10.97 24.43 25.24
CA ASP A 77 -12.11 24.82 24.39
C ASP A 77 -11.98 26.24 23.82
N GLY A 78 -10.76 26.60 23.41
CA GLY A 78 -10.44 27.92 22.87
C GLY A 78 -10.32 29.05 23.92
N VAL A 79 -10.51 28.76 25.21
CA VAL A 79 -10.40 29.73 26.30
C VAL A 79 -9.07 29.57 27.03
N VAL A 80 -8.30 30.66 27.09
CA VAL A 80 -7.03 30.69 27.83
C VAL A 80 -7.29 30.51 29.32
N LEU A 81 -6.55 29.62 29.94
CA LEU A 81 -6.67 29.27 31.36
C LEU A 81 -5.94 30.32 32.23
N PRO A 82 -6.52 30.76 33.36
CA PRO A 82 -5.91 31.77 34.22
C PRO A 82 -4.78 31.21 35.10
N GLY A 83 -3.86 32.09 35.50
CA GLY A 83 -2.84 31.87 36.54
C GLY A 83 -1.62 31.10 36.07
N PRO A 84 -0.64 30.93 36.96
CA PRO A 84 0.53 30.09 36.67
C PRO A 84 0.12 28.62 36.65
N LEU A 85 0.43 27.94 35.52
CA LEU A 85 0.13 26.54 35.31
C LEU A 85 1.41 25.71 35.35
N THR A 86 1.31 24.43 35.76
CA THR A 86 2.35 23.40 35.60
C THR A 86 1.89 22.29 34.67
N ALA A 87 0.59 22.20 34.41
CA ALA A 87 0.00 21.24 33.49
C ALA A 87 -1.34 21.76 32.94
N VAL A 88 -1.72 21.24 31.78
CA VAL A 88 -3.03 21.44 31.14
C VAL A 88 -3.55 20.07 30.74
N ALA A 89 -4.83 19.77 31.04
CA ALA A 89 -5.44 18.50 30.68
C ALA A 89 -6.92 18.64 30.29
N GLY A 90 -7.39 17.79 29.36
CA GLY A 90 -8.75 17.76 28.85
C GLY A 90 -8.86 17.18 27.44
N ALA A 91 -10.05 17.17 26.87
CA ALA A 91 -10.27 16.66 25.52
C ALA A 91 -9.81 17.63 24.41
N ASN A 92 -10.11 18.92 24.59
CA ASN A 92 -9.79 19.96 23.63
C ASN A 92 -8.88 21.01 24.29
N VAL A 93 -7.62 20.63 24.52
CA VAL A 93 -6.62 21.46 25.19
C VAL A 93 -5.38 21.63 24.35
N GLY A 94 -4.66 22.70 24.66
CA GLY A 94 -3.31 22.92 24.19
C GLY A 94 -2.52 23.73 25.21
N ALA A 95 -1.23 23.79 25.02
CA ALA A 95 -0.31 24.52 25.86
C ALA A 95 0.54 25.49 25.03
N TYR A 96 1.10 26.49 25.68
CA TYR A 96 2.09 27.37 25.07
C TYR A 96 3.20 27.67 26.04
N VAL A 97 4.38 27.90 25.47
CA VAL A 97 5.53 28.49 26.17
C VAL A 97 5.82 29.89 25.67
N GLY A 98 6.21 30.76 26.54
CA GLY A 98 6.43 32.18 26.21
C GLY A 98 7.83 32.69 26.53
N TYR A 99 8.30 33.57 25.67
CA TYR A 99 9.54 34.31 25.76
C TYR A 99 9.21 35.83 25.70
N PRO A 100 9.17 36.54 26.83
CA PRO A 100 8.87 38.00 26.86
C PRO A 100 9.84 38.84 26.03
N LYS A 101 11.08 38.36 25.97
CA LYS A 101 12.08 38.81 25.00
C LYS A 101 12.35 37.66 24.05
N PRO A 102 12.42 37.93 22.75
CA PRO A 102 12.68 36.85 21.80
C PRO A 102 14.02 36.14 22.12
N PRO A 103 14.12 34.83 21.83
CA PRO A 103 15.36 34.10 22.00
C PRO A 103 16.54 34.75 21.28
N THR A 104 17.72 34.68 21.87
CA THR A 104 18.94 35.15 21.21
C THR A 104 19.32 34.20 20.10
N GLY A 105 19.15 34.64 18.85
CA GLY A 105 19.29 33.77 17.67
C GLY A 105 18.11 32.80 17.48
N PRO A 106 18.22 31.80 16.61
CA PRO A 106 17.16 30.83 16.38
C PRO A 106 16.84 30.00 17.63
N LEU A 107 15.55 29.82 17.91
CA LEU A 107 15.08 28.85 18.89
C LEU A 107 15.03 27.46 18.21
N LEU A 108 15.71 26.49 18.79
CA LEU A 108 15.63 25.10 18.35
C LEU A 108 14.68 24.31 19.26
N LEU A 109 13.89 23.45 18.66
CA LEU A 109 12.94 22.57 19.34
C LEU A 109 13.04 21.15 18.80
N LYS A 110 13.29 20.20 19.68
CA LYS A 110 13.23 18.75 19.39
C LYS A 110 11.93 18.19 19.92
N VAL A 111 11.24 17.38 19.11
CA VAL A 111 10.01 16.69 19.52
C VAL A 111 10.15 15.21 19.18
N ALA A 112 10.06 14.36 20.18
CA ALA A 112 9.98 12.91 20.01
C ALA A 112 8.60 12.41 20.40
N ILE A 113 8.15 11.34 19.72
CA ILE A 113 6.91 10.65 20.05
C ILE A 113 7.18 9.18 20.39
N SER A 114 6.24 8.58 21.09
CA SER A 114 6.16 7.14 21.35
C SER A 114 4.69 6.72 21.42
N TYR A 115 4.41 5.48 21.12
CA TYR A 115 3.09 4.88 21.29
C TYR A 115 2.99 4.02 22.54
N THR A 116 4.04 4.03 23.37
CA THR A 116 4.12 3.20 24.58
C THR A 116 4.15 4.01 25.86
N SER A 117 4.96 5.08 25.94
CA SER A 117 5.10 5.92 27.14
C SER A 117 5.87 7.23 26.85
N ILE A 118 5.82 8.17 27.82
CA ILE A 118 6.67 9.38 27.83
C ILE A 118 8.16 8.97 27.89
N GLU A 119 8.50 7.93 28.67
CA GLU A 119 9.87 7.41 28.78
C GLU A 119 10.33 6.79 27.46
N GLY A 120 9.43 6.16 26.68
CA GLY A 120 9.68 5.70 25.32
C GLY A 120 10.05 6.87 24.39
N ALA A 121 9.25 7.94 24.41
CA ALA A 121 9.54 9.16 23.64
C ALA A 121 10.90 9.77 24.02
N ARG A 122 11.24 9.74 25.33
CA ARG A 122 12.54 10.23 25.82
C ARG A 122 13.72 9.40 25.34
N ARG A 123 13.57 8.06 25.34
CA ARG A 123 14.58 7.15 24.78
C ARG A 123 14.76 7.37 23.28
N ASN A 124 13.67 7.51 22.53
CA ASN A 124 13.70 7.83 21.09
C ASN A 124 14.45 9.14 20.84
N LEU A 125 14.16 10.18 21.64
CA LEU A 125 14.84 11.47 21.52
C LEU A 125 16.35 11.35 21.74
N ALA A 126 16.76 10.64 22.80
CA ALA A 126 18.17 10.48 23.15
C ALA A 126 18.95 9.67 22.09
N ALA A 127 18.32 8.64 21.51
CA ALA A 127 18.95 7.76 20.53
C ALA A 127 19.03 8.40 19.13
N GLU A 128 17.95 9.07 18.69
CA GLU A 128 17.86 9.57 17.32
C GLU A 128 18.40 10.99 17.15
N LEU A 129 18.37 11.83 18.22
CA LEU A 129 18.77 13.23 18.15
C LEU A 129 19.42 13.73 19.45
N SER A 130 20.64 13.27 19.74
CA SER A 130 21.40 13.63 20.93
C SER A 130 22.00 15.04 20.91
N HIS A 131 22.14 15.69 19.75
CA HIS A 131 22.82 16.99 19.56
C HIS A 131 21.87 18.09 19.08
N TRP A 132 22.33 19.34 19.08
CA TRP A 132 21.57 20.53 18.66
C TRP A 132 22.04 21.13 17.32
N ASP A 133 22.80 20.41 16.52
CA ASP A 133 23.23 20.84 15.18
C ASP A 133 22.12 20.57 14.15
N PHE A 134 21.30 21.60 13.91
CA PHE A 134 20.18 21.54 12.97
C PHE A 134 20.63 21.27 11.53
N ASP A 135 21.70 21.99 11.10
CA ASP A 135 22.14 21.88 9.71
C ASP A 135 22.81 20.51 9.42
N ARG A 136 23.39 19.89 10.43
CA ARG A 136 23.85 18.50 10.36
C ARG A 136 22.66 17.55 10.11
N VAL A 137 21.56 17.68 10.85
CA VAL A 137 20.37 16.83 10.68
C VAL A 137 19.75 17.02 9.30
N VAL A 138 19.71 18.26 8.78
CA VAL A 138 19.24 18.53 7.42
C VAL A 138 20.08 17.78 6.38
N ARG A 139 21.41 17.78 6.53
CA ARG A 139 22.29 17.04 5.62
C ARG A 139 22.09 15.53 5.74
N GLU A 140 22.12 14.99 6.96
CA GLU A 140 21.91 13.55 7.24
C GLU A 140 20.58 13.06 6.68
N SER A 141 19.47 13.77 6.94
CA SER A 141 18.15 13.41 6.40
C SER A 141 18.11 13.44 4.87
N ARG A 142 18.78 14.41 4.24
CA ARG A 142 18.91 14.48 2.79
C ARG A 142 19.72 13.28 2.23
N ASP A 143 20.79 12.94 2.89
CA ASP A 143 21.67 11.84 2.48
C ASP A 143 20.95 10.49 2.64
N ASP A 144 20.16 10.30 3.71
CA ASP A 144 19.34 9.12 3.94
C ASP A 144 18.29 8.97 2.83
N TRP A 145 17.57 10.03 2.49
CA TRP A 145 16.61 9.99 1.39
C TRP A 145 17.28 9.74 0.04
N ASN A 146 18.41 10.37 -0.24
CA ASN A 146 19.17 10.13 -1.46
C ASN A 146 19.63 8.66 -1.54
N HIS A 147 20.08 8.07 -0.43
CA HIS A 147 20.45 6.66 -0.37
C HIS A 147 19.25 5.74 -0.71
N GLN A 148 18.07 6.01 -0.13
CA GLN A 148 16.89 5.23 -0.42
C GLN A 148 16.42 5.37 -1.87
N LEU A 149 16.36 6.59 -2.39
CA LEU A 149 15.91 6.86 -3.75
C LEU A 149 16.91 6.37 -4.82
N ALA A 150 18.21 6.38 -4.52
CA ALA A 150 19.26 5.90 -5.42
C ALA A 150 19.22 4.39 -5.69
N ARG A 151 18.39 3.61 -4.95
CA ARG A 151 18.18 2.20 -5.28
C ARG A 151 17.54 1.99 -6.65
N LEU A 152 16.82 2.98 -7.15
CA LEU A 152 16.29 3.03 -8.51
C LEU A 152 16.80 4.30 -9.18
N ALA A 153 17.90 4.20 -9.92
CA ALA A 153 18.48 5.33 -10.64
C ALA A 153 18.01 5.35 -12.09
N VAL A 154 17.56 6.51 -12.58
CA VAL A 154 17.09 6.69 -13.96
C VAL A 154 17.89 7.75 -14.70
N THR A 155 18.10 7.54 -16.01
CA THR A 155 18.67 8.53 -16.93
C THR A 155 17.85 8.64 -18.21
N GLY A 156 17.93 9.78 -18.88
CA GLY A 156 17.04 10.10 -20.01
C GLY A 156 15.69 10.65 -19.52
N GLY A 157 14.72 10.70 -20.43
CA GLY A 157 13.42 11.31 -20.18
C GLY A 157 13.50 12.84 -19.97
N THR A 158 12.35 13.49 -19.80
CA THR A 158 12.27 14.91 -19.48
C THR A 158 12.49 15.18 -17.99
N GLU A 159 12.75 16.46 -17.64
CA GLU A 159 12.87 16.86 -16.22
C GLU A 159 11.60 16.51 -15.43
N ASN A 160 10.42 16.84 -15.95
CA ASN A 160 9.15 16.53 -15.29
C ASN A 160 8.96 15.02 -15.06
N GLN A 161 9.38 14.19 -16.01
CA GLN A 161 9.32 12.72 -15.86
C GLN A 161 10.23 12.23 -14.74
N ARG A 162 11.44 12.80 -14.60
CA ARG A 162 12.35 12.47 -13.49
C ARG A 162 11.82 12.97 -12.15
N VAL A 163 11.33 14.22 -12.08
CA VAL A 163 10.69 14.77 -10.88
C VAL A 163 9.53 13.86 -10.44
N LYS A 164 8.63 13.52 -11.36
CA LYS A 164 7.50 12.64 -11.06
C LYS A 164 7.93 11.24 -10.61
N PHE A 165 8.93 10.66 -11.27
CA PHE A 165 9.46 9.34 -10.90
C PHE A 165 9.97 9.29 -9.46
N TYR A 166 10.81 10.27 -9.07
CA TYR A 166 11.34 10.30 -7.71
C TYR A 166 10.30 10.73 -6.68
N THR A 167 9.31 11.53 -7.05
CA THR A 167 8.13 11.81 -6.22
C THR A 167 7.30 10.54 -5.99
N ASP A 168 7.02 9.78 -7.04
CA ASP A 168 6.33 8.49 -6.96
C ASP A 168 7.09 7.49 -6.07
N LEU A 169 8.40 7.42 -6.23
CA LEU A 169 9.25 6.53 -5.43
C LEU A 169 9.32 6.96 -3.96
N TRP A 170 9.35 8.26 -3.69
CA TRP A 170 9.28 8.80 -2.34
C TRP A 170 7.95 8.44 -1.68
N HIS A 171 6.82 8.62 -2.39
CA HIS A 171 5.48 8.21 -1.92
C HIS A 171 5.43 6.71 -1.61
N ALA A 172 6.01 5.86 -2.48
CA ALA A 172 6.06 4.42 -2.26
C ALA A 172 6.75 4.00 -0.94
N LEU A 173 7.53 4.91 -0.33
CA LEU A 173 8.21 4.69 0.94
C LEU A 173 7.50 5.33 2.15
N LEU A 174 6.47 6.17 1.95
CA LEU A 174 5.75 6.84 3.05
C LEU A 174 4.90 5.87 3.88
N GLY A 175 4.42 4.78 3.28
CA GLY A 175 3.62 3.77 3.96
C GLY A 175 4.38 2.94 5.00
N ARG A 176 5.72 2.97 4.99
CA ARG A 176 6.58 2.24 5.93
C ARG A 176 6.73 2.93 7.30
N ARG A 177 5.62 3.32 7.91
CA ARG A 177 5.64 4.04 9.20
C ARG A 177 6.00 3.10 10.34
N ILE A 178 7.06 3.46 11.09
CA ILE A 178 7.51 2.71 12.27
C ILE A 178 6.72 3.19 13.49
N VAL A 179 6.20 2.25 14.28
CA VAL A 179 5.44 2.51 15.52
C VAL A 179 6.09 1.89 16.77
N SER A 180 7.18 1.15 16.61
CA SER A 180 8.00 0.73 17.74
C SER A 180 9.00 1.81 18.15
N ASP A 181 9.30 1.87 19.44
CA ASP A 181 10.38 2.66 20.00
C ASP A 181 11.76 2.07 19.61
N VAL A 182 12.82 2.82 19.83
CA VAL A 182 14.20 2.42 19.49
C VAL A 182 14.67 1.15 20.21
N ASP A 183 14.07 0.80 21.34
CA ASP A 183 14.32 -0.44 22.07
C ASP A 183 13.39 -1.60 21.65
N GLY A 184 12.56 -1.37 20.63
CA GLY A 184 11.62 -2.34 20.09
C GLY A 184 10.29 -2.44 20.83
N ALA A 185 10.02 -1.57 21.81
CA ALA A 185 8.72 -1.51 22.47
C ALA A 185 7.63 -1.03 21.50
N TYR A 186 6.46 -1.65 21.50
CA TYR A 186 5.30 -1.25 20.70
C TYR A 186 3.99 -1.52 21.45
N CYS A 187 2.94 -0.80 21.08
CA CYS A 187 1.61 -0.98 21.65
C CYS A 187 0.83 -2.02 20.84
N ASP A 188 0.66 -3.22 21.42
CA ASP A 188 -0.19 -4.27 20.84
C ASP A 188 -1.65 -4.06 21.26
N MET A 189 -2.54 -3.95 20.29
CA MET A 189 -3.97 -3.77 20.46
C MET A 189 -4.80 -4.91 19.84
N THR A 190 -4.17 -6.03 19.52
CA THR A 190 -4.85 -7.20 18.93
C THR A 190 -5.74 -7.92 19.94
N GLY A 191 -5.41 -7.88 21.23
CA GLY A 191 -6.18 -8.46 22.33
C GLY A 191 -7.29 -7.55 22.87
N PRO A 192 -7.98 -7.89 23.97
CA PRO A 192 -9.07 -7.09 24.55
C PRO A 192 -8.61 -5.75 25.13
N ALA A 193 -7.37 -5.65 25.59
CA ALA A 193 -6.74 -4.43 26.10
C ALA A 193 -5.44 -4.13 25.35
N ALA A 194 -5.03 -2.87 25.37
CA ALA A 194 -3.72 -2.45 24.89
C ALA A 194 -2.62 -2.98 25.83
N VAL A 195 -1.57 -3.56 25.26
CA VAL A 195 -0.44 -4.14 25.99
C VAL A 195 0.87 -3.68 25.34
N VAL A 196 1.79 -3.14 26.13
CA VAL A 196 3.14 -2.85 25.63
C VAL A 196 3.92 -4.16 25.53
N ARG A 197 4.41 -4.43 24.32
CA ARG A 197 5.26 -5.59 23.99
C ARG A 197 6.57 -5.12 23.38
N HIS A 198 7.49 -6.05 23.19
CA HIS A 198 8.77 -5.79 22.52
C HIS A 198 8.94 -6.77 21.36
N VAL A 199 9.46 -6.29 20.25
CA VAL A 199 9.93 -7.16 19.17
C VAL A 199 11.11 -7.99 19.65
N ALA A 200 11.32 -9.15 19.02
CA ALA A 200 12.46 -10.00 19.35
C ALA A 200 13.78 -9.24 19.14
N LEU A 201 14.75 -9.45 20.04
CA LEU A 201 16.07 -8.86 19.94
C LEU A 201 17.03 -9.79 19.18
N ASN A 202 18.02 -9.20 18.51
CA ASN A 202 19.16 -9.92 17.94
C ASN A 202 20.23 -10.20 19.02
N ALA A 203 21.32 -10.87 18.62
CA ALA A 203 22.42 -11.20 19.53
C ALA A 203 23.14 -9.97 20.13
N ALA A 204 23.02 -8.81 19.49
CA ALA A 204 23.58 -7.54 19.98
C ALA A 204 22.60 -6.78 20.91
N GLY A 205 21.43 -7.37 21.23
CA GLY A 205 20.41 -6.73 22.07
C GLY A 205 19.60 -5.65 21.37
N GLN A 206 19.63 -5.58 20.04
CA GLN A 206 18.89 -4.62 19.25
C GLN A 206 17.61 -5.25 18.68
N PRO A 207 16.53 -4.48 18.44
CA PRO A 207 15.35 -4.97 17.75
C PRO A 207 15.70 -5.61 16.40
N ARG A 208 15.16 -6.80 16.13
CA ARG A 208 15.42 -7.53 14.88
C ARG A 208 14.76 -6.88 13.68
N PHE A 209 13.67 -6.15 13.88
CA PHE A 209 12.91 -5.43 12.86
C PHE A 209 12.13 -4.28 13.52
N PRO A 210 11.83 -3.21 12.79
CA PRO A 210 10.89 -2.20 13.24
C PRO A 210 9.46 -2.74 13.13
N HIS A 211 8.61 -2.46 14.13
CA HIS A 211 7.18 -2.76 14.03
C HIS A 211 6.49 -1.67 13.20
N HIS A 212 5.87 -2.07 12.09
CA HIS A 212 5.29 -1.15 11.12
C HIS A 212 3.80 -0.89 11.37
N ASN A 213 3.35 0.28 10.89
CA ASN A 213 1.95 0.65 10.74
C ASN A 213 1.61 0.88 9.28
N PHE A 214 0.51 0.28 8.83
CA PHE A 214 -0.10 0.50 7.52
C PHE A 214 -1.62 0.34 7.68
N ASP A 215 -2.42 1.17 7.03
CA ASP A 215 -3.88 1.14 7.30
C ASP A 215 -4.51 -0.15 6.78
N ALA A 216 -4.44 -0.41 5.47
CA ALA A 216 -4.84 -1.65 4.83
C ALA A 216 -3.98 -1.92 3.59
N LEU A 217 -3.58 -3.19 3.39
CA LEU A 217 -2.80 -3.62 2.22
C LEU A 217 -3.68 -3.92 1.00
N TRP A 218 -4.93 -3.49 1.01
CA TRP A 218 -5.87 -3.70 -0.10
C TRP A 218 -5.32 -3.05 -1.39
N GLY A 219 -5.25 -3.83 -2.47
CA GLY A 219 -4.66 -3.39 -3.73
C GLY A 219 -3.11 -3.39 -3.80
N SER A 220 -2.38 -3.55 -2.67
CA SER A 220 -0.92 -3.49 -2.64
C SER A 220 -0.23 -4.54 -3.53
N HIS A 221 -0.92 -5.64 -3.87
CA HIS A 221 -0.38 -6.70 -4.72
C HIS A 221 -0.01 -6.22 -6.13
N TRP A 222 -0.66 -5.19 -6.66
CA TRP A 222 -0.35 -4.59 -7.96
C TRP A 222 0.57 -3.37 -7.91
N SER A 223 1.15 -3.08 -6.76
CA SER A 223 2.02 -1.92 -6.57
C SER A 223 3.15 -2.20 -5.59
N LEU A 224 2.95 -1.99 -4.29
CA LEU A 224 3.98 -2.10 -3.25
C LEU A 224 4.59 -3.50 -3.17
N ASN A 225 3.79 -4.59 -3.28
CA ASN A 225 4.33 -5.96 -3.22
C ASN A 225 5.35 -6.21 -4.35
N ILE A 226 5.09 -5.67 -5.53
CA ILE A 226 6.00 -5.83 -6.67
C ILE A 226 7.25 -4.99 -6.44
N LEU A 227 7.10 -3.70 -6.14
CA LEU A 227 8.20 -2.75 -6.01
C LEU A 227 9.10 -3.07 -4.80
N TRP A 228 8.50 -3.27 -3.62
CA TRP A 228 9.28 -3.54 -2.41
C TRP A 228 10.01 -4.88 -2.49
N SER A 229 9.42 -5.89 -3.14
CA SER A 229 10.05 -7.21 -3.22
C SER A 229 11.38 -7.25 -3.98
N PHE A 230 11.70 -6.27 -4.81
CA PHE A 230 13.03 -6.20 -5.47
C PHE A 230 13.85 -4.99 -5.07
N ALA A 231 13.23 -3.85 -4.77
CA ALA A 231 13.95 -2.62 -4.46
C ALA A 231 14.17 -2.40 -2.94
N TYR A 232 13.22 -2.88 -2.11
CA TYR A 232 13.22 -2.67 -0.65
C TYR A 232 12.81 -3.95 0.12
N PRO A 233 13.47 -5.10 -0.11
CA PRO A 233 13.06 -6.38 0.46
C PRO A 233 13.07 -6.39 1.99
N GLU A 234 13.94 -5.61 2.63
CA GLU A 234 14.00 -5.45 4.07
C GLU A 234 12.73 -4.80 4.66
N VAL A 235 12.09 -3.91 3.91
CA VAL A 235 10.80 -3.31 4.31
C VAL A 235 9.71 -4.37 4.29
N MET A 236 9.65 -5.16 3.21
CA MET A 236 8.68 -6.25 3.07
C MET A 236 8.86 -7.31 4.16
N ASP A 237 10.11 -7.66 4.47
CA ASP A 237 10.46 -8.62 5.53
C ASP A 237 10.02 -8.14 6.92
N ALA A 238 10.26 -6.86 7.23
CA ALA A 238 9.82 -6.25 8.49
C ALA A 238 8.28 -6.21 8.63
N PHE A 239 7.55 -5.93 7.53
CA PHE A 239 6.09 -6.03 7.53
C PHE A 239 5.60 -7.46 7.78
N CYS A 240 6.23 -8.47 7.17
CA CYS A 240 5.93 -9.87 7.44
C CYS A 240 6.11 -10.21 8.92
N ASN A 241 7.22 -9.81 9.53
CA ASN A 241 7.48 -10.01 10.96
C ASN A 241 6.42 -9.31 11.84
N THR A 242 6.07 -8.06 11.51
CA THR A 242 5.01 -7.30 12.21
C THR A 242 3.67 -8.06 12.19
N MET A 243 3.26 -8.55 11.02
CA MET A 243 1.99 -9.27 10.88
C MET A 243 1.99 -10.64 11.56
N VAL A 244 3.14 -11.33 11.58
CA VAL A 244 3.32 -12.59 12.34
C VAL A 244 3.23 -12.34 13.85
N ASP A 245 3.81 -11.27 14.36
CA ASP A 245 3.67 -10.90 15.79
C ASP A 245 2.21 -10.60 16.14
N MET A 246 1.47 -9.89 15.28
CA MET A 246 0.03 -9.67 15.49
C MET A 246 -0.77 -10.98 15.47
N TYR A 247 -0.41 -11.95 14.63
CA TYR A 247 -1.02 -13.27 14.64
C TYR A 247 -0.76 -14.02 15.94
N ARG A 248 0.48 -14.02 16.44
CA ARG A 248 0.86 -14.65 17.72
C ARG A 248 0.11 -14.05 18.89
N ASN A 249 -0.09 -12.74 18.88
CA ASN A 249 -0.71 -12.01 19.97
C ASN A 249 -2.25 -12.07 19.95
N GLY A 250 -2.86 -11.94 18.78
CA GLY A 250 -4.32 -11.79 18.62
C GLY A 250 -5.00 -12.90 17.82
N GLY A 251 -4.22 -13.80 17.21
CA GLY A 251 -4.72 -14.99 16.53
C GLY A 251 -5.22 -14.80 15.09
N LEU A 252 -4.99 -13.64 14.47
CA LEU A 252 -5.27 -13.37 13.05
C LEU A 252 -4.06 -12.71 12.38
N ILE A 253 -3.78 -13.06 11.13
CA ILE A 253 -2.95 -12.21 10.27
C ILE A 253 -3.80 -10.99 9.90
N PRO A 254 -3.31 -9.75 10.13
CA PRO A 254 -4.10 -8.55 9.87
C PRO A 254 -4.24 -8.25 8.38
N ARG A 255 -5.31 -7.55 7.99
CA ARG A 255 -5.46 -6.96 6.65
C ARG A 255 -4.45 -5.82 6.41
N GLY A 256 -4.05 -5.17 7.47
CA GLY A 256 -2.99 -4.18 7.61
C GLY A 256 -2.70 -3.97 9.09
N PRO A 257 -1.44 -3.72 9.50
CA PRO A 257 -1.05 -3.53 10.91
C PRO A 257 -1.40 -2.12 11.39
N SER A 258 -2.70 -1.78 11.46
CA SER A 258 -3.22 -0.43 11.69
C SER A 258 -3.02 0.04 13.13
N GLY A 259 -1.84 0.61 13.44
CA GLY A 259 -1.49 1.12 14.77
C GLY A 259 -1.55 0.06 15.87
N GLY A 260 -1.20 -1.20 15.54
CA GLY A 260 -1.30 -2.34 16.46
C GLY A 260 -2.71 -2.94 16.56
N ASN A 261 -3.73 -2.32 15.93
CA ASN A 261 -5.09 -2.86 15.83
C ASN A 261 -5.24 -3.76 14.61
N TYR A 262 -6.24 -4.66 14.65
CA TYR A 262 -6.83 -5.18 13.43
C TYR A 262 -7.69 -4.10 12.80
N THR A 263 -7.44 -3.78 11.53
CA THR A 263 -8.37 -2.98 10.74
C THR A 263 -9.41 -3.88 10.08
N TYR A 264 -10.65 -3.42 10.06
CA TYR A 264 -11.76 -4.09 9.36
C TYR A 264 -12.19 -3.28 8.13
N VAL A 265 -11.44 -2.23 7.79
CA VAL A 265 -11.63 -1.47 6.57
C VAL A 265 -11.34 -2.36 5.35
N MET A 266 -12.01 -2.08 4.25
CA MET A 266 -11.90 -2.80 2.98
C MET A 266 -12.31 -4.27 3.05
N ILE A 267 -12.11 -4.99 1.98
CA ILE A 267 -12.49 -6.41 1.82
C ILE A 267 -11.25 -7.30 1.69
N GLY A 268 -11.46 -8.60 1.72
CA GLY A 268 -10.42 -9.58 1.42
C GLY A 268 -9.41 -9.82 2.53
N ASP A 269 -8.33 -10.46 2.13
CA ASP A 269 -7.14 -10.79 2.92
C ASP A 269 -5.88 -10.48 2.09
N PRO A 270 -5.55 -9.21 1.84
CA PRO A 270 -4.42 -8.83 0.99
C PRO A 270 -3.07 -9.30 1.54
N ALA A 271 -2.98 -9.63 2.83
CA ALA A 271 -1.78 -10.22 3.41
C ALA A 271 -1.43 -11.57 2.77
N ALA A 272 -2.40 -12.32 2.24
CA ALA A 272 -2.16 -13.56 1.52
C ALA A 272 -1.22 -13.36 0.31
N ALA A 273 -1.50 -12.34 -0.51
CA ALA A 273 -0.65 -11.98 -1.64
C ALA A 273 0.71 -11.44 -1.18
N PHE A 274 0.74 -10.65 -0.09
CA PHE A 274 1.97 -10.08 0.45
C PHE A 274 2.95 -11.16 0.92
N PHE A 275 2.49 -12.12 1.73
CA PHE A 275 3.33 -13.22 2.22
C PHE A 275 3.76 -14.19 1.12
N ALA A 276 2.85 -14.52 0.18
CA ALA A 276 3.19 -15.38 -0.94
C ALA A 276 4.26 -14.73 -1.84
N ALA A 277 4.12 -13.42 -2.13
CA ALA A 277 5.12 -12.67 -2.88
C ALA A 277 6.47 -12.61 -2.15
N ALA A 278 6.47 -12.30 -0.85
CA ALA A 278 7.69 -12.28 -0.05
C ALA A 278 8.42 -13.63 -0.11
N TYR A 279 7.73 -14.71 0.22
CA TYR A 279 8.33 -16.05 0.30
C TYR A 279 8.86 -16.54 -1.05
N ASN A 280 8.05 -16.41 -2.12
CA ASN A 280 8.40 -16.92 -3.44
C ASN A 280 9.49 -16.08 -4.14
N LYS A 281 9.69 -14.82 -3.72
CA LYS A 281 10.79 -13.97 -4.17
C LYS A 281 12.03 -14.03 -3.25
N GLY A 282 12.07 -14.96 -2.28
CA GLY A 282 13.25 -15.21 -1.45
C GLY A 282 13.35 -14.39 -0.18
N ILE A 283 12.36 -13.57 0.14
CA ILE A 283 12.29 -12.79 1.39
C ILE A 283 11.72 -13.70 2.48
N ARG A 284 12.57 -14.17 3.41
CA ARG A 284 12.24 -15.25 4.35
C ARG A 284 12.76 -15.01 5.77
N GLY A 285 12.99 -13.73 6.16
CA GLY A 285 13.49 -13.37 7.49
C GLY A 285 12.44 -13.45 8.61
N TYR A 286 11.26 -14.01 8.32
CA TYR A 286 10.15 -14.17 9.25
C TYR A 286 9.77 -15.65 9.44
N ASP A 287 8.89 -15.93 10.40
CA ASP A 287 8.37 -17.28 10.66
C ASP A 287 7.28 -17.65 9.64
N ALA A 288 7.70 -18.27 8.54
CA ALA A 288 6.81 -18.65 7.44
C ALA A 288 5.76 -19.70 7.84
N ALA A 289 6.06 -20.56 8.81
CA ALA A 289 5.09 -21.55 9.30
C ALA A 289 3.95 -20.89 10.08
N GLN A 290 4.26 -19.92 10.93
CA GLN A 290 3.25 -19.13 11.65
C GLN A 290 2.44 -18.26 10.69
N ALA A 291 3.09 -17.62 9.72
CA ALA A 291 2.41 -16.85 8.67
C ALA A 291 1.41 -17.72 7.92
N TYR A 292 1.84 -18.89 7.45
CA TYR A 292 0.98 -19.84 6.76
C TYR A 292 -0.21 -20.30 7.62
N ALA A 293 0.03 -20.66 8.89
CA ALA A 293 -1.04 -21.07 9.81
C ALA A 293 -2.11 -19.97 9.97
N GLY A 294 -1.68 -18.71 10.09
CA GLY A 294 -2.58 -17.57 10.18
C GLY A 294 -3.35 -17.29 8.90
N LEU A 295 -2.70 -17.35 7.74
CA LEU A 295 -3.35 -17.16 6.43
C LEU A 295 -4.35 -18.28 6.12
N ARG A 296 -4.01 -19.53 6.46
CA ARG A 296 -4.94 -20.67 6.36
C ARG A 296 -6.19 -20.44 7.22
N LYS A 297 -6.01 -19.94 8.44
CA LYS A 297 -7.12 -19.55 9.32
C LYS A 297 -7.96 -18.42 8.71
N ASN A 298 -7.32 -17.40 8.14
CA ASN A 298 -8.01 -16.30 7.48
C ASN A 298 -8.88 -16.74 6.29
N ALA A 299 -8.52 -17.85 5.63
CA ALA A 299 -9.27 -18.44 4.51
C ALA A 299 -10.51 -19.25 4.93
N LEU A 300 -10.87 -19.27 6.23
CA LEU A 300 -11.97 -20.01 6.83
C LEU A 300 -12.90 -19.07 7.62
N PRO A 301 -14.14 -19.51 7.94
CA PRO A 301 -15.02 -18.78 8.86
C PRO A 301 -14.31 -18.50 10.20
N GLY A 302 -14.48 -17.28 10.71
CA GLY A 302 -13.79 -16.77 11.92
C GLY A 302 -12.38 -16.22 11.66
N GLY A 303 -11.92 -16.20 10.40
CA GLY A 303 -10.72 -15.49 9.98
C GLY A 303 -10.97 -14.01 9.68
N ILE A 304 -9.90 -13.28 9.27
CA ILE A 304 -10.00 -11.83 8.99
C ILE A 304 -11.02 -11.53 7.88
N ARG A 305 -11.26 -12.44 6.93
CA ARG A 305 -12.21 -12.26 5.83
C ARG A 305 -13.65 -12.11 6.32
N ASP A 306 -14.02 -12.69 7.45
CA ASP A 306 -15.37 -12.50 8.04
C ASP A 306 -15.59 -11.08 8.59
N HIS A 307 -14.52 -10.30 8.74
CA HIS A 307 -14.57 -8.89 9.14
C HIS A 307 -14.40 -7.95 7.92
N ALA A 308 -14.52 -8.44 6.70
CA ALA A 308 -14.36 -7.67 5.48
C ALA A 308 -15.58 -6.76 5.23
N GLY A 309 -15.34 -5.58 4.65
CA GLY A 309 -16.39 -4.62 4.34
C GLY A 309 -16.96 -3.87 5.55
N TYR A 310 -16.29 -3.92 6.70
CA TYR A 310 -16.74 -3.26 7.92
C TYR A 310 -16.97 -1.75 7.77
N GLU A 311 -16.17 -1.10 6.94
CA GLU A 311 -16.31 0.32 6.61
C GLU A 311 -17.63 0.62 5.86
N HIS A 312 -18.07 -0.35 5.05
CA HIS A 312 -19.30 -0.25 4.26
C HIS A 312 -20.51 -0.88 4.96
N SER A 313 -20.31 -1.50 6.10
CA SER A 313 -21.31 -2.13 6.95
C SER A 313 -20.93 -1.97 8.41
N ALA A 314 -21.87 -1.61 9.26
CA ALA A 314 -21.65 -1.50 10.71
C ALA A 314 -21.48 -2.87 11.41
N ASP A 315 -21.61 -3.98 10.69
CA ASP A 315 -21.53 -5.33 11.21
C ASP A 315 -20.18 -5.98 10.91
N ALA A 316 -19.40 -6.29 11.94
CA ALA A 316 -18.08 -6.90 11.84
C ALA A 316 -18.09 -8.32 11.26
N SER A 317 -19.23 -9.00 11.19
CA SER A 317 -19.37 -10.34 10.62
C SER A 317 -19.77 -10.34 9.14
N SER A 318 -19.62 -9.22 8.45
CA SER A 318 -20.15 -9.00 7.10
C SER A 318 -19.30 -9.60 5.96
N GLY A 319 -18.26 -10.38 6.24
CA GLY A 319 -17.36 -10.93 5.21
C GLY A 319 -17.91 -12.09 4.39
N GLY A 320 -19.00 -12.70 4.79
CA GLY A 320 -19.70 -13.73 4.02
C GLY A 320 -18.96 -15.04 3.82
N MET A 321 -17.95 -15.35 4.65
CA MET A 321 -17.12 -16.55 4.49
C MET A 321 -17.90 -17.85 4.59
N LYS A 322 -18.97 -17.92 5.41
CA LYS A 322 -19.85 -19.08 5.44
C LYS A 322 -20.42 -19.39 4.05
N TYR A 323 -20.95 -18.38 3.37
CA TYR A 323 -21.52 -18.56 2.02
C TYR A 323 -20.44 -18.87 0.99
N TYR A 324 -19.27 -18.23 1.10
CA TYR A 324 -18.17 -18.51 0.19
C TYR A 324 -17.69 -19.95 0.28
N VAL A 325 -17.60 -20.53 1.48
CA VAL A 325 -17.21 -21.93 1.69
C VAL A 325 -18.30 -22.89 1.18
N GLU A 326 -19.57 -22.60 1.50
CA GLU A 326 -20.69 -23.49 1.16
C GLU A 326 -21.06 -23.45 -0.34
N ARG A 327 -20.99 -22.25 -0.98
CA ARG A 327 -21.51 -22.00 -2.34
C ARG A 327 -20.43 -21.68 -3.35
N GLY A 328 -19.25 -21.25 -2.88
CA GLY A 328 -18.17 -20.76 -3.71
C GLY A 328 -18.38 -19.32 -4.20
N TYR A 329 -19.30 -18.56 -3.60
CA TYR A 329 -19.47 -17.13 -3.82
C TYR A 329 -20.13 -16.49 -2.61
N VAL A 330 -19.93 -15.19 -2.46
CA VAL A 330 -20.59 -14.36 -1.45
C VAL A 330 -21.83 -13.73 -2.09
N PRO A 331 -23.05 -14.08 -1.63
CA PRO A 331 -24.27 -13.59 -2.26
C PRO A 331 -24.60 -12.15 -1.85
N GLU A 332 -25.28 -11.43 -2.74
CA GLU A 332 -25.93 -10.16 -2.45
C GLU A 332 -27.32 -10.35 -1.86
N GLY A 333 -27.88 -9.26 -1.31
CA GLY A 333 -29.25 -9.27 -0.80
C GLY A 333 -29.43 -9.92 0.56
N ILE A 334 -28.34 -10.22 1.26
CA ILE A 334 -28.38 -10.64 2.66
C ILE A 334 -28.74 -9.43 3.52
N SER A 335 -29.69 -9.60 4.43
CA SER A 335 -30.14 -8.56 5.36
C SER A 335 -29.89 -8.97 6.82
N GLY A 336 -29.78 -7.98 7.71
CA GLY A 336 -29.56 -8.19 9.15
C GLY A 336 -28.08 -8.37 9.49
N THR A 337 -27.82 -9.01 10.61
CA THR A 337 -26.47 -9.30 11.10
C THR A 337 -25.70 -10.13 10.08
N GLY A 338 -24.49 -9.73 9.76
CA GLY A 338 -23.67 -10.35 8.72
C GLY A 338 -23.95 -9.88 7.29
N MET A 339 -24.74 -8.81 7.15
CA MET A 339 -24.98 -8.18 5.84
C MET A 339 -23.68 -7.65 5.25
N HIS A 340 -23.49 -7.86 3.95
CA HIS A 340 -22.39 -7.29 3.18
C HIS A 340 -22.89 -6.64 1.89
N LYS A 341 -22.09 -5.76 1.31
CA LYS A 341 -22.50 -4.91 0.19
C LYS A 341 -21.62 -5.06 -1.06
N ALA A 342 -20.65 -5.95 -1.03
CA ALA A 342 -19.64 -6.11 -2.07
C ALA A 342 -19.37 -7.60 -2.37
N GLY A 343 -20.41 -8.41 -2.45
CA GLY A 343 -20.30 -9.87 -2.56
C GLY A 343 -19.56 -10.36 -3.79
N ALA A 344 -19.72 -9.69 -4.93
CA ALA A 344 -18.97 -10.04 -6.15
C ALA A 344 -17.47 -9.72 -5.99
N SER A 345 -17.12 -8.53 -5.53
CA SER A 345 -15.71 -8.18 -5.24
C SER A 345 -15.10 -9.12 -4.20
N MET A 346 -15.81 -9.39 -3.09
CA MET A 346 -15.35 -10.36 -2.07
C MET A 346 -15.07 -11.74 -2.68
N THR A 347 -15.96 -12.22 -3.55
CA THR A 347 -15.78 -13.52 -4.22
C THR A 347 -14.52 -13.55 -5.08
N LEU A 348 -14.31 -12.52 -5.88
CA LEU A 348 -13.14 -12.41 -6.77
C LEU A 348 -11.85 -12.33 -5.97
N GLU A 349 -11.82 -11.49 -4.95
CA GLU A 349 -10.63 -11.32 -4.10
C GLU A 349 -10.34 -12.57 -3.27
N TYR A 350 -11.36 -13.24 -2.69
CA TYR A 350 -11.14 -14.48 -1.95
C TYR A 350 -10.62 -15.60 -2.86
N ALA A 351 -11.07 -15.68 -4.12
CA ALA A 351 -10.55 -16.62 -5.09
C ALA A 351 -9.07 -16.38 -5.39
N TYR A 352 -8.66 -15.14 -5.63
CA TYR A 352 -7.26 -14.78 -5.81
C TYR A 352 -6.42 -15.04 -4.55
N GLN A 353 -6.92 -14.67 -3.39
CA GLN A 353 -6.22 -14.83 -2.11
C GLN A 353 -6.09 -16.32 -1.72
N ASP A 354 -7.09 -17.16 -2.05
CA ASP A 354 -6.97 -18.61 -1.91
C ASP A 354 -5.85 -19.18 -2.81
N TRP A 355 -5.74 -18.67 -4.04
CA TRP A 355 -4.64 -19.05 -4.92
C TRP A 355 -3.28 -18.61 -4.31
N CYS A 356 -3.17 -17.39 -3.76
CA CYS A 356 -1.94 -16.94 -3.10
C CYS A 356 -1.54 -17.87 -1.94
N VAL A 357 -2.51 -18.24 -1.08
CA VAL A 357 -2.23 -19.16 0.03
C VAL A 357 -1.89 -20.56 -0.51
N ALA A 358 -2.51 -21.01 -1.63
CA ALA A 358 -2.15 -22.26 -2.28
C ALA A 358 -0.71 -22.26 -2.80
N GLN A 359 -0.23 -21.15 -3.40
CA GLN A 359 1.16 -21.02 -3.84
C GLN A 359 2.13 -21.10 -2.64
N LEU A 360 1.82 -20.42 -1.54
CA LEU A 360 2.62 -20.52 -0.31
C LEU A 360 2.56 -21.93 0.30
N ALA A 361 1.39 -22.55 0.34
CA ALA A 361 1.21 -23.93 0.80
C ALA A 361 2.08 -24.92 0.00
N GLN A 362 2.09 -24.79 -1.32
CA GLN A 362 2.92 -25.60 -2.20
C GLN A 362 4.41 -25.39 -1.92
N ALA A 363 4.84 -24.14 -1.77
CA ALA A 363 6.23 -23.79 -1.47
C ALA A 363 6.70 -24.33 -0.10
N LEU A 364 5.79 -24.46 0.87
CA LEU A 364 6.04 -25.00 2.20
C LEU A 364 5.78 -26.52 2.31
N GLY A 365 5.33 -27.19 1.24
CA GLY A 365 5.08 -28.62 1.23
C GLY A 365 3.72 -29.08 1.75
N HIS A 366 2.77 -28.16 1.97
CA HIS A 366 1.39 -28.47 2.40
C HIS A 366 0.50 -28.82 1.23
N GLN A 367 0.77 -29.95 0.58
CA GLN A 367 0.18 -30.34 -0.71
C GLN A 367 -1.36 -30.43 -0.68
N ALA A 368 -1.96 -30.97 0.40
CA ALA A 368 -3.41 -31.10 0.50
C ALA A 368 -4.12 -29.72 0.49
N ASP A 369 -3.58 -28.75 1.23
CA ASP A 369 -4.10 -27.39 1.27
C ASP A 369 -3.86 -26.66 -0.06
N ALA A 370 -2.71 -26.89 -0.72
CA ALA A 370 -2.42 -26.33 -2.04
C ALA A 370 -3.47 -26.77 -3.08
N VAL A 371 -3.85 -28.05 -3.09
CA VAL A 371 -4.91 -28.57 -3.96
C VAL A 371 -6.28 -28.00 -3.61
N TRP A 372 -6.66 -28.02 -2.33
CA TRP A 372 -7.95 -27.52 -1.87
C TRP A 372 -8.16 -26.02 -2.14
N LEU A 373 -7.19 -25.20 -1.79
CA LEU A 373 -7.26 -23.75 -2.02
C LEU A 373 -7.15 -23.41 -3.51
N GLY A 374 -6.33 -24.19 -4.27
CA GLY A 374 -6.25 -24.06 -5.72
C GLY A 374 -7.59 -24.34 -6.43
N GLN A 375 -8.39 -25.29 -5.92
CA GLN A 375 -9.76 -25.51 -6.43
C GLN A 375 -10.68 -24.32 -6.15
N ARG A 376 -10.57 -23.71 -4.95
CA ARG A 376 -11.36 -22.52 -4.58
C ARG A 376 -10.97 -21.30 -5.41
N ALA A 377 -9.74 -21.21 -5.87
CA ALA A 377 -9.26 -20.15 -6.75
C ALA A 377 -10.07 -20.02 -8.05
N GLY A 378 -10.73 -21.10 -8.49
CA GLY A 378 -11.64 -21.13 -9.65
C GLY A 378 -13.05 -20.57 -9.36
N ASN A 379 -13.35 -20.19 -8.14
CA ASN A 379 -14.69 -19.70 -7.75
C ASN A 379 -15.12 -18.41 -8.47
N TYR A 380 -14.18 -17.63 -8.98
CA TYR A 380 -14.47 -16.42 -9.77
C TYR A 380 -15.44 -16.72 -10.93
N ALA A 381 -15.31 -17.88 -11.57
CA ALA A 381 -16.13 -18.28 -12.72
C ALA A 381 -17.62 -18.41 -12.40
N LYS A 382 -17.98 -18.57 -11.10
CA LYS A 382 -19.40 -18.62 -10.67
C LYS A 382 -20.11 -17.29 -10.81
N LEU A 383 -19.38 -16.18 -10.92
CA LEU A 383 -19.93 -14.86 -11.14
C LEU A 383 -20.06 -14.48 -12.62
N TRP A 384 -19.50 -15.27 -13.52
CA TRP A 384 -19.56 -14.98 -14.94
C TRP A 384 -20.97 -15.14 -15.48
N ASP A 385 -21.53 -14.05 -16.03
CA ASP A 385 -22.82 -14.08 -16.74
C ASP A 385 -22.55 -13.99 -18.25
N PRO A 386 -22.74 -15.08 -19.01
CA PRO A 386 -22.47 -15.08 -20.45
C PRO A 386 -23.42 -14.20 -21.27
N ALA A 387 -24.57 -13.81 -20.70
CA ALA A 387 -25.51 -12.95 -21.39
C ALA A 387 -25.04 -11.50 -21.48
N VAL A 388 -24.28 -11.05 -20.47
CA VAL A 388 -23.72 -9.68 -20.42
C VAL A 388 -22.21 -9.67 -20.59
N GLN A 389 -21.55 -10.81 -20.58
CA GLN A 389 -20.10 -11.01 -20.66
C GLN A 389 -19.31 -10.24 -19.59
N LEU A 390 -19.83 -10.22 -18.36
CA LEU A 390 -19.23 -9.59 -17.19
C LEU A 390 -19.45 -10.44 -15.94
N MET A 391 -18.64 -10.19 -14.92
CA MET A 391 -18.90 -10.69 -13.57
C MET A 391 -20.14 -9.98 -13.02
N ARG A 392 -21.12 -10.75 -12.56
CA ARG A 392 -22.40 -10.26 -12.05
C ARG A 392 -22.67 -10.83 -10.66
N PRO A 393 -23.17 -10.01 -9.71
CA PRO A 393 -23.52 -10.48 -8.38
C PRO A 393 -24.66 -11.49 -8.41
N ARG A 394 -24.62 -12.49 -7.51
CA ARG A 394 -25.65 -13.51 -7.33
C ARG A 394 -26.38 -13.32 -5.99
N LEU A 395 -27.63 -13.71 -5.94
CA LEU A 395 -28.41 -13.82 -4.72
C LEU A 395 -28.19 -15.18 -4.03
N VAL A 396 -28.73 -15.32 -2.81
CA VAL A 396 -28.62 -16.56 -2.01
C VAL A 396 -29.18 -17.79 -2.73
N ASP A 397 -30.26 -17.64 -3.50
CA ASP A 397 -30.89 -18.71 -4.26
C ASP A 397 -30.13 -19.07 -5.55
N GLY A 398 -29.04 -18.37 -5.85
CA GLY A 398 -28.23 -18.58 -7.05
C GLY A 398 -28.68 -17.77 -8.27
N SER A 399 -29.77 -17.05 -8.20
CA SER A 399 -30.21 -16.15 -9.27
C SER A 399 -29.29 -14.92 -9.38
N TRP A 400 -29.31 -14.29 -10.56
CA TRP A 400 -28.58 -13.06 -10.78
C TRP A 400 -29.26 -11.87 -10.08
N LEU A 401 -28.44 -10.96 -9.54
CA LEU A 401 -28.95 -9.71 -8.97
C LEU A 401 -29.75 -8.95 -10.03
N PRO A 402 -31.03 -8.59 -9.74
CA PRO A 402 -31.85 -7.78 -10.67
C PRO A 402 -31.36 -6.34 -10.72
N GLY A 403 -31.69 -5.65 -11.83
CA GLY A 403 -31.30 -4.25 -12.02
C GLY A 403 -29.79 -4.06 -12.13
N PHE A 404 -29.10 -5.00 -12.75
CA PHE A 404 -27.66 -4.96 -12.92
C PHE A 404 -27.22 -3.80 -13.84
N GLU A 405 -26.31 -2.97 -13.32
CA GLU A 405 -25.66 -1.88 -14.03
C GLU A 405 -24.15 -2.19 -14.12
N PRO A 406 -23.58 -2.39 -15.33
CA PRO A 406 -22.16 -2.66 -15.49
C PRO A 406 -21.25 -1.53 -15.01
N VAL A 407 -21.69 -0.29 -15.21
CA VAL A 407 -21.03 0.96 -14.84
C VAL A 407 -22.09 1.81 -14.15
N GLY A 408 -21.70 2.51 -13.10
CA GLY A 408 -22.60 3.35 -12.30
C GLY A 408 -23.00 4.64 -13.03
N LYS A 409 -24.00 5.31 -12.47
CA LYS A 409 -24.41 6.64 -12.89
C LYS A 409 -23.39 7.67 -12.38
N LYS A 410 -23.49 8.89 -12.92
CA LYS A 410 -22.69 10.02 -12.46
C LYS A 410 -22.84 10.21 -10.92
N GLY A 411 -21.72 10.39 -10.23
CA GLY A 411 -21.66 10.52 -8.78
C GLY A 411 -21.68 9.20 -8.01
N SER A 412 -21.56 8.04 -8.70
CA SER A 412 -21.62 6.74 -8.03
C SER A 412 -20.26 6.31 -7.51
N PHE A 413 -20.17 6.08 -6.20
CA PHE A 413 -18.98 5.53 -5.55
C PHE A 413 -18.75 4.06 -5.90
N ALA A 414 -19.82 3.25 -5.94
CA ALA A 414 -19.78 1.83 -6.25
C ALA A 414 -21.10 1.37 -6.88
N THR A 415 -21.06 0.38 -7.78
CA THR A 415 -22.27 -0.36 -8.17
C THR A 415 -22.52 -1.50 -7.19
N LYS A 416 -23.79 -1.93 -7.09
CA LYS A 416 -24.18 -2.97 -6.13
C LYS A 416 -23.43 -4.27 -6.36
N GLY A 417 -22.82 -4.79 -5.30
CA GLY A 417 -22.00 -6.00 -5.30
C GLY A 417 -20.50 -5.77 -5.54
N PHE A 418 -20.09 -4.52 -5.78
CA PHE A 418 -18.68 -4.17 -6.01
C PHE A 418 -18.17 -3.17 -4.98
N CYS A 419 -16.93 -3.32 -4.58
CA CYS A 419 -16.26 -2.45 -3.62
C CYS A 419 -15.57 -1.31 -4.36
N GLU A 420 -16.00 -0.06 -4.08
CA GLU A 420 -15.38 1.16 -4.63
C GLU A 420 -15.12 1.11 -6.14
N SER A 421 -16.03 0.52 -6.90
CA SER A 421 -15.89 0.30 -8.33
C SER A 421 -17.17 -0.26 -8.95
N ASN A 422 -17.04 -0.95 -10.09
CA ASN A 422 -18.15 -1.50 -10.86
C ASN A 422 -17.81 -2.85 -11.49
N ALA A 423 -18.79 -3.47 -12.15
CA ALA A 423 -18.64 -4.75 -12.81
C ALA A 423 -17.64 -4.71 -13.99
N ALA A 424 -17.62 -3.61 -14.75
CA ALA A 424 -16.76 -3.51 -15.92
C ALA A 424 -15.27 -3.59 -15.55
N ILE A 425 -14.89 -2.98 -14.43
CA ILE A 425 -13.51 -3.00 -13.91
C ILE A 425 -13.23 -4.34 -13.22
N TYR A 426 -14.07 -4.75 -12.24
CA TYR A 426 -13.84 -5.96 -11.47
C TYR A 426 -13.93 -7.26 -12.29
N THR A 427 -14.57 -7.25 -13.46
CA THR A 427 -14.53 -8.41 -14.38
C THR A 427 -13.10 -8.82 -14.73
N HIS A 428 -12.16 -7.88 -14.71
CA HIS A 428 -10.76 -8.14 -15.02
C HIS A 428 -9.91 -8.52 -13.80
N PHE A 429 -10.52 -8.58 -12.59
CA PHE A 429 -9.83 -9.01 -11.38
C PHE A 429 -9.78 -10.55 -11.27
N VAL A 430 -9.00 -11.18 -12.13
CA VAL A 430 -8.71 -12.62 -12.11
C VAL A 430 -7.21 -12.85 -12.34
N PRO A 431 -6.33 -12.26 -11.50
CA PRO A 431 -4.89 -12.31 -11.72
C PRO A 431 -4.32 -13.74 -11.71
N GLN A 432 -4.95 -14.66 -10.97
CA GLN A 432 -4.54 -16.04 -10.82
C GLN A 432 -4.87 -16.94 -12.02
N ASP A 433 -5.77 -16.53 -12.91
CA ASP A 433 -6.21 -17.36 -14.05
C ASP A 433 -6.63 -16.50 -15.25
N MET A 434 -5.70 -15.70 -15.76
CA MET A 434 -5.94 -14.90 -16.97
C MET A 434 -6.32 -15.74 -18.19
N PRO A 435 -5.74 -16.92 -18.44
CA PRO A 435 -6.22 -17.81 -19.52
C PRO A 435 -7.68 -18.21 -19.37
N GLY A 436 -8.12 -18.59 -18.16
CA GLY A 436 -9.51 -18.93 -17.86
C GLY A 436 -10.45 -17.76 -18.12
N LEU A 437 -10.11 -16.56 -17.66
CA LEU A 437 -10.89 -15.35 -17.94
C LEU A 437 -11.00 -15.08 -19.45
N ILE A 438 -9.90 -15.16 -20.19
CA ILE A 438 -9.87 -14.97 -21.65
C ILE A 438 -10.78 -15.98 -22.35
N GLN A 439 -10.82 -17.23 -21.90
CA GLN A 439 -11.73 -18.25 -22.42
C GLN A 439 -13.20 -17.94 -22.15
N LEU A 440 -13.54 -17.36 -21.00
CA LEU A 440 -14.91 -16.95 -20.68
C LEU A 440 -15.41 -15.88 -21.68
N PHE A 441 -14.55 -14.97 -22.14
CA PHE A 441 -14.86 -14.01 -23.21
C PHE A 441 -15.01 -14.67 -24.60
N GLY A 442 -14.63 -15.93 -24.75
CA GLY A 442 -14.65 -16.67 -26.02
C GLY A 442 -13.35 -16.52 -26.81
N GLY A 443 -12.24 -16.33 -26.13
CA GLY A 443 -10.88 -16.35 -26.64
C GLY A 443 -10.20 -14.99 -26.77
N PRO A 444 -8.89 -14.99 -27.09
CA PRO A 444 -8.03 -13.81 -27.06
C PRO A 444 -8.55 -12.61 -27.85
N ALA A 445 -8.98 -12.83 -29.08
CA ALA A 445 -9.45 -11.73 -29.96
C ALA A 445 -10.65 -10.98 -29.39
N LYS A 446 -11.63 -11.72 -28.81
CA LYS A 446 -12.81 -11.11 -28.19
C LYS A 446 -12.46 -10.39 -26.91
N TYR A 447 -11.56 -10.96 -26.09
CA TYR A 447 -11.07 -10.32 -24.88
C TYR A 447 -10.35 -9.01 -25.18
N VAL A 448 -9.41 -9.03 -26.15
CA VAL A 448 -8.69 -7.82 -26.60
C VAL A 448 -9.67 -6.74 -27.08
N GLN A 449 -10.66 -7.11 -27.90
CA GLN A 449 -11.66 -6.17 -28.39
C GLN A 449 -12.47 -5.54 -27.25
N ALA A 450 -12.91 -6.36 -26.28
CA ALA A 450 -13.70 -5.89 -25.12
C ALA A 450 -12.88 -4.92 -24.25
N LEU A 451 -11.68 -5.32 -23.85
CA LEU A 451 -10.82 -4.53 -22.98
C LEU A 451 -10.35 -3.23 -23.69
N ASN A 452 -9.95 -3.30 -24.95
CA ASN A 452 -9.50 -2.13 -25.70
C ASN A 452 -10.61 -1.09 -25.85
N ARG A 453 -11.87 -1.53 -26.09
CA ARG A 453 -13.02 -0.64 -26.10
C ARG A 453 -13.21 0.12 -24.79
N GLN A 454 -12.96 -0.51 -23.64
CA GLN A 454 -13.04 0.15 -22.33
C GLN A 454 -11.99 1.27 -22.23
N PHE A 455 -10.75 1.01 -22.64
CA PHE A 455 -9.70 2.02 -22.68
C PHE A 455 -10.00 3.18 -23.63
N GLU A 456 -10.48 2.89 -24.85
CA GLU A 456 -10.89 3.92 -25.82
C GLU A 456 -12.01 4.82 -25.27
N GLN A 457 -12.95 4.28 -24.50
CA GLN A 457 -14.01 5.05 -23.86
C GLN A 457 -13.51 5.90 -22.68
N ALA A 458 -12.46 5.47 -21.99
CA ALA A 458 -11.90 6.17 -20.84
C ALA A 458 -10.81 7.19 -21.21
N GLU A 459 -10.20 7.08 -22.40
CA GLU A 459 -9.12 7.96 -22.85
C GLU A 459 -9.52 9.44 -22.84
N GLY A 460 -10.77 9.78 -23.22
CA GLY A 460 -11.29 11.15 -23.18
C GLY A 460 -11.47 11.73 -21.77
N LYS A 461 -11.30 10.93 -20.73
CA LYS A 461 -11.36 11.31 -19.31
C LYS A 461 -10.02 11.11 -18.59
N ASN A 462 -8.94 10.97 -19.32
CA ASN A 462 -7.60 10.71 -18.78
C ASN A 462 -7.51 9.44 -17.89
N PHE A 463 -8.38 8.46 -18.09
CA PHE A 463 -8.45 7.20 -17.34
C PHE A 463 -8.74 7.36 -15.83
N VAL A 464 -9.33 8.46 -15.43
CA VAL A 464 -9.67 8.77 -14.04
C VAL A 464 -11.08 9.35 -13.98
N VAL A 465 -11.69 9.26 -12.80
CA VAL A 465 -12.96 9.90 -12.45
C VAL A 465 -12.73 10.91 -11.32
N ALA A 466 -13.75 11.68 -10.97
CA ALA A 466 -13.68 12.50 -9.77
C ALA A 466 -13.60 11.59 -8.52
N HIS A 467 -12.78 11.98 -7.55
CA HIS A 467 -12.62 11.22 -6.32
C HIS A 467 -13.98 10.94 -5.65
N GLY A 468 -14.20 9.68 -5.31
CA GLY A 468 -15.48 9.21 -4.76
C GLY A 468 -16.53 8.83 -5.81
N GLU A 469 -16.23 8.90 -7.11
CA GLU A 469 -17.14 8.52 -8.22
C GLU A 469 -16.64 7.28 -8.98
N HIS A 470 -15.92 6.37 -8.32
CA HIS A 470 -15.15 5.25 -8.90
C HIS A 470 -15.96 4.29 -9.78
N ALA A 471 -17.29 4.26 -9.63
CA ALA A 471 -18.12 3.37 -10.41
C ALA A 471 -18.56 3.92 -11.77
N GLU A 472 -18.30 5.19 -12.10
CA GLU A 472 -18.86 5.80 -13.31
C GLU A 472 -18.02 5.65 -14.58
N SER A 473 -16.90 4.94 -14.51
CA SER A 473 -16.02 4.73 -15.68
C SER A 473 -15.80 3.25 -16.01
N TRP A 474 -15.46 2.99 -17.26
CA TRP A 474 -15.06 1.67 -17.75
C TRP A 474 -13.61 1.30 -17.38
N VAL A 475 -12.76 2.29 -17.14
CA VAL A 475 -11.39 2.19 -16.65
C VAL A 475 -11.19 3.34 -15.69
N ASP A 476 -10.68 3.04 -14.49
CA ASP A 476 -10.40 4.03 -13.48
C ASP A 476 -9.04 3.75 -12.83
N TYR A 477 -8.13 4.70 -12.92
CA TYR A 477 -6.83 4.68 -12.24
C TYR A 477 -6.78 5.64 -11.04
N ASP A 478 -7.93 6.12 -10.62
CA ASP A 478 -8.12 6.88 -9.39
C ASP A 478 -8.13 5.95 -8.17
N ASN A 479 -8.45 4.65 -8.39
CA ASN A 479 -8.57 3.64 -7.33
C ASN A 479 -7.97 2.29 -7.75
N GLN A 480 -7.66 1.42 -6.76
CA GLN A 480 -6.91 0.17 -6.91
C GLN A 480 -7.53 -0.88 -7.86
N PRO A 481 -8.86 -1.09 -7.93
CA PRO A 481 -9.41 -2.20 -8.74
C PRO A 481 -9.02 -2.15 -10.23
N GLY A 482 -8.74 -0.96 -10.78
CA GLY A 482 -8.39 -0.77 -12.19
C GLY A 482 -6.90 -0.91 -12.52
N THR A 483 -6.02 -0.94 -11.53
CA THR A 483 -4.57 -0.69 -11.72
C THR A 483 -3.82 -1.68 -12.61
N ALA A 484 -4.28 -2.93 -12.73
CA ALA A 484 -3.66 -3.93 -13.59
C ALA A 484 -4.14 -3.90 -15.04
N MET A 485 -5.27 -3.24 -15.34
CA MET A 485 -6.01 -3.43 -16.60
C MET A 485 -5.15 -3.19 -17.85
N ALA A 486 -4.30 -2.16 -17.87
CA ALA A 486 -3.43 -1.86 -19.03
C ALA A 486 -2.41 -2.97 -19.34
N HIS A 487 -2.07 -3.82 -18.36
CA HIS A 487 -1.08 -4.88 -18.52
C HIS A 487 -1.68 -6.19 -19.04
N LEU A 488 -3.01 -6.34 -19.01
CA LEU A 488 -3.69 -7.60 -19.30
C LEU A 488 -3.68 -8.01 -20.76
N PHE A 489 -3.45 -7.07 -21.69
CA PHE A 489 -3.31 -7.39 -23.11
C PHE A 489 -2.11 -8.30 -23.39
N ASN A 490 -1.09 -8.29 -22.53
CA ASN A 490 0.04 -9.21 -22.62
C ASN A 490 -0.41 -10.67 -22.60
N TYR A 491 -1.42 -11.00 -21.80
CA TYR A 491 -1.97 -12.36 -21.69
C TYR A 491 -2.84 -12.77 -22.89
N ALA A 492 -3.30 -11.83 -23.67
CA ALA A 492 -4.15 -12.08 -24.83
C ALA A 492 -3.41 -11.96 -26.17
N GLY A 493 -2.07 -11.93 -26.17
CA GLY A 493 -1.25 -11.88 -27.38
C GLY A 493 -1.26 -10.52 -28.11
N ALA A 494 -1.63 -9.45 -27.41
CA ALA A 494 -1.64 -8.09 -27.93
C ALA A 494 -0.73 -7.13 -27.13
N PRO A 495 0.57 -7.44 -26.96
CA PRO A 495 1.46 -6.68 -26.09
C PRO A 495 1.62 -5.20 -26.50
N TRP A 496 1.45 -4.87 -27.76
CA TRP A 496 1.47 -3.48 -28.23
C TRP A 496 0.38 -2.62 -27.61
N LEU A 497 -0.78 -3.21 -27.24
CA LEU A 497 -1.84 -2.48 -26.53
C LEU A 497 -1.46 -2.25 -25.06
N SER A 498 -0.81 -3.20 -24.40
CA SER A 498 -0.25 -2.93 -23.06
C SER A 498 0.78 -1.80 -23.11
N GLN A 499 1.67 -1.79 -24.11
CA GLN A 499 2.67 -0.74 -24.29
C GLN A 499 2.00 0.64 -24.52
N LYS A 500 0.98 0.69 -25.39
CA LYS A 500 0.19 1.90 -25.67
C LYS A 500 -0.49 2.42 -24.41
N TRP A 501 -1.29 1.57 -23.77
CA TRP A 501 -2.16 2.03 -22.69
C TRP A 501 -1.39 2.31 -21.39
N VAL A 502 -0.33 1.56 -21.05
CA VAL A 502 0.54 1.88 -19.92
C VAL A 502 1.20 3.25 -20.09
N ARG A 503 1.70 3.57 -21.30
CA ARG A 503 2.29 4.89 -21.59
C ARG A 503 1.24 6.01 -21.54
N ALA A 504 0.05 5.77 -22.05
CA ALA A 504 -1.05 6.75 -22.02
C ALA A 504 -1.52 7.02 -20.59
N VAL A 505 -1.77 5.99 -19.80
CA VAL A 505 -2.15 6.12 -18.39
C VAL A 505 -1.05 6.83 -17.58
N LYS A 506 0.22 6.43 -17.75
CA LYS A 506 1.35 7.09 -17.06
C LYS A 506 1.44 8.57 -17.40
N ALA A 507 1.20 8.94 -18.65
CA ALA A 507 1.27 10.34 -19.07
C ALA A 507 0.07 11.17 -18.60
N GLN A 508 -1.14 10.60 -18.64
CA GLN A 508 -2.39 11.35 -18.42
C GLN A 508 -2.87 11.30 -16.96
N ALA A 509 -2.81 10.14 -16.30
CA ALA A 509 -3.25 9.97 -14.93
C ALA A 509 -2.14 10.25 -13.89
N PHE A 510 -0.86 10.01 -14.24
CA PHE A 510 0.29 10.10 -13.33
C PHE A 510 1.40 11.02 -13.84
N GLY A 511 1.10 11.97 -14.73
CA GLY A 511 2.12 12.83 -15.36
C GLY A 511 2.30 14.20 -14.75
N ASP A 512 1.32 14.71 -13.99
CA ASP A 512 1.36 16.05 -13.40
C ASP A 512 2.37 16.12 -12.25
N VAL A 513 3.14 17.22 -12.23
CA VAL A 513 4.14 17.53 -11.20
C VAL A 513 3.73 18.71 -10.32
N THR A 514 2.52 19.22 -10.48
CA THR A 514 2.00 20.30 -9.63
C THR A 514 1.42 19.76 -8.32
N PRO A 515 1.26 20.59 -7.28
CA PRO A 515 0.66 20.17 -6.02
C PRO A 515 -0.85 19.85 -6.13
N PHE A 516 -1.47 20.09 -7.29
CA PHE A 516 -2.90 19.88 -7.54
C PHE A 516 -3.20 18.66 -8.42
N GLY A 517 -2.18 17.93 -8.82
CA GLY A 517 -2.32 16.76 -9.71
C GLY A 517 -1.29 15.67 -9.41
N GLY A 518 -1.17 14.72 -10.36
CA GLY A 518 -0.25 13.60 -10.23
C GLY A 518 -0.84 12.38 -9.54
N TYR A 519 -1.81 12.57 -8.65
CA TYR A 519 -2.71 11.55 -8.10
C TYR A 519 -4.10 12.17 -8.06
N ASN A 520 -5.06 11.58 -8.77
CA ASN A 520 -6.40 12.15 -8.88
C ASN A 520 -7.36 11.65 -7.79
N GLY A 521 -7.01 10.55 -7.10
CA GLY A 521 -7.69 9.98 -5.97
C GLY A 521 -6.78 9.83 -4.76
N ASP A 522 -7.08 8.84 -3.94
CA ASP A 522 -6.24 8.49 -2.81
C ASP A 522 -4.92 7.90 -3.27
N GLU A 523 -3.83 8.43 -2.76
CA GLU A 523 -2.48 7.90 -3.04
C GLU A 523 -2.21 6.59 -2.28
N ASP A 524 -2.94 6.36 -1.19
CA ASP A 524 -2.98 5.14 -0.41
C ASP A 524 -1.61 4.66 0.11
N GLN A 525 -0.91 5.60 0.76
CA GLN A 525 0.29 5.29 1.53
C GLN A 525 1.42 4.70 0.67
N GLY A 526 1.52 5.16 -0.56
CA GLY A 526 2.55 4.76 -1.50
C GLY A 526 2.10 3.76 -2.56
N GLN A 527 0.86 3.30 -2.55
CA GLN A 527 0.39 2.32 -3.53
C GLN A 527 0.34 2.91 -4.95
N MET A 528 -0.22 4.11 -5.10
CA MET A 528 -0.32 4.75 -6.42
C MET A 528 1.03 5.30 -6.87
N GLY A 529 1.88 5.77 -5.94
CA GLY A 529 3.27 6.09 -6.24
C GLY A 529 4.05 4.88 -6.76
N ALA A 530 3.94 3.74 -6.09
CA ALA A 530 4.58 2.49 -6.55
C ALA A 530 4.10 2.05 -7.94
N LEU A 531 2.80 2.18 -8.24
CA LEU A 531 2.25 1.92 -9.58
C LEU A 531 2.88 2.87 -10.62
N GLY A 532 2.98 4.17 -10.30
CA GLY A 532 3.62 5.16 -11.16
C GLY A 532 5.09 4.84 -11.47
N VAL A 533 5.83 4.34 -10.47
CA VAL A 533 7.21 3.82 -10.65
C VAL A 533 7.23 2.62 -11.57
N LEU A 534 6.41 1.59 -11.32
CA LEU A 534 6.39 0.35 -12.12
C LEU A 534 6.05 0.62 -13.58
N MET A 535 5.07 1.48 -13.86
CA MET A 535 4.75 1.91 -15.23
C MET A 535 5.94 2.62 -15.90
N ALA A 536 6.68 3.45 -15.17
CA ALA A 536 7.85 4.14 -15.69
C ALA A 536 9.03 3.21 -15.95
N LEU A 537 9.20 2.16 -15.14
CA LEU A 537 10.20 1.09 -15.35
C LEU A 537 9.85 0.20 -16.53
N GLY A 538 8.57 0.11 -16.91
CA GLY A 538 8.07 -0.85 -17.88
C GLY A 538 8.05 -2.29 -17.34
N LEU A 539 7.98 -2.47 -16.02
CA LEU A 539 7.87 -3.77 -15.35
C LEU A 539 6.57 -3.85 -14.56
N PHE A 540 5.92 -5.01 -14.62
CA PHE A 540 4.72 -5.29 -13.83
C PHE A 540 4.61 -6.79 -13.54
N ASP A 541 3.75 -7.15 -12.58
CA ASP A 541 3.43 -8.54 -12.26
C ASP A 541 1.94 -8.65 -11.94
N VAL A 542 1.15 -9.14 -12.90
CA VAL A 542 -0.31 -9.24 -12.75
C VAL A 542 -0.70 -10.18 -11.60
N GLU A 543 0.12 -11.20 -11.35
CA GLU A 543 -0.09 -12.15 -10.24
C GLU A 543 0.37 -11.57 -8.89
N GLY A 544 0.83 -10.31 -8.85
CA GLY A 544 1.23 -9.62 -7.63
C GLY A 544 2.49 -10.18 -6.95
N GLY A 545 3.32 -10.92 -7.68
CA GLY A 545 4.50 -11.60 -7.16
C GLY A 545 4.21 -12.91 -6.42
N ALA A 546 2.96 -13.32 -6.32
CA ALA A 546 2.55 -14.43 -5.46
C ALA A 546 2.76 -15.82 -6.08
N ALA A 547 2.97 -15.93 -7.39
CA ALA A 547 3.21 -17.20 -8.08
C ALA A 547 4.43 -17.93 -7.51
N LEU A 548 4.42 -19.26 -7.55
CA LEU A 548 5.55 -20.11 -7.12
C LEU A 548 6.86 -19.77 -7.87
N LYS A 549 6.72 -19.32 -9.11
CA LYS A 549 7.81 -18.81 -9.95
C LYS A 549 7.43 -17.42 -10.47
N PRO A 550 7.61 -16.36 -9.66
CA PRO A 550 7.19 -15.01 -10.04
C PRO A 550 7.88 -14.53 -11.32
N THR A 551 7.15 -13.78 -12.14
CA THR A 551 7.68 -13.20 -13.38
C THR A 551 7.38 -11.71 -13.44
N TYR A 552 8.11 -10.98 -14.28
CA TYR A 552 7.80 -9.58 -14.60
C TYR A 552 7.38 -9.48 -16.06
N GLN A 553 6.16 -8.99 -16.31
CA GLN A 553 5.74 -8.56 -17.62
C GLN A 553 6.48 -7.29 -18.03
N ILE A 554 6.79 -7.19 -19.31
CA ILE A 554 7.51 -6.07 -19.91
C ILE A 554 6.52 -5.20 -20.68
N THR A 555 6.60 -3.90 -20.45
CA THR A 555 5.95 -2.87 -21.24
C THR A 555 6.99 -1.83 -21.69
N SER A 556 6.57 -0.72 -22.27
CA SER A 556 7.47 0.32 -22.78
C SER A 556 8.05 1.17 -21.65
N PRO A 557 9.36 1.09 -21.32
CA PRO A 557 9.98 1.93 -20.29
C PRO A 557 9.96 3.42 -20.68
N LEU A 558 9.93 4.30 -19.66
CA LEU A 558 9.90 5.75 -19.87
C LEU A 558 11.30 6.36 -20.05
N PHE A 559 12.33 5.70 -19.50
CA PHE A 559 13.70 6.22 -19.41
C PHE A 559 14.66 5.46 -20.34
N ASP A 560 15.76 6.11 -20.75
CA ASP A 560 16.79 5.48 -21.57
C ASP A 560 17.53 4.39 -20.80
N ARG A 561 17.70 4.61 -19.50
CA ARG A 561 18.32 3.63 -18.60
C ARG A 561 17.72 3.69 -17.21
N VAL A 562 17.48 2.51 -16.67
CA VAL A 562 17.13 2.29 -15.26
C VAL A 562 18.16 1.36 -14.65
N THR A 563 18.68 1.70 -13.46
CA THR A 563 19.57 0.83 -12.68
C THR A 563 18.88 0.51 -11.35
N ILE A 564 18.64 -0.76 -11.11
CA ILE A 564 18.08 -1.31 -9.87
C ILE A 564 19.25 -1.82 -9.03
N GLN A 565 19.47 -1.21 -7.87
CA GLN A 565 20.45 -1.69 -6.89
C GLN A 565 19.80 -2.80 -6.05
N LEU A 566 20.35 -3.99 -6.10
CA LEU A 566 19.85 -5.14 -5.36
C LEU A 566 20.46 -5.19 -3.96
N ASN A 567 19.63 -5.51 -2.96
CA ASN A 567 20.10 -5.67 -1.59
C ASN A 567 20.85 -7.01 -1.45
N PRO A 568 22.17 -7.02 -1.11
CA PRO A 568 22.96 -8.25 -1.05
C PRO A 568 22.58 -9.20 0.09
N ASP A 569 21.82 -8.72 1.08
CA ASP A 569 21.32 -9.58 2.17
C ASP A 569 20.19 -10.51 1.70
N TYR A 570 19.56 -10.18 0.57
CA TYR A 570 18.42 -10.93 0.01
C TYR A 570 18.73 -11.54 -1.35
N PHE A 571 19.60 -10.90 -2.16
CA PHE A 571 19.82 -11.29 -3.55
C PHE A 571 21.31 -11.48 -3.86
N PRO A 572 21.67 -12.50 -4.66
CA PRO A 572 23.08 -12.73 -5.03
C PRO A 572 23.62 -11.70 -6.02
N GLY A 573 22.75 -11.06 -6.83
CA GLY A 573 23.13 -10.02 -7.78
C GLY A 573 23.38 -8.68 -7.11
N LYS A 574 24.13 -7.81 -7.78
CA LYS A 574 24.40 -6.43 -7.31
C LYS A 574 23.48 -5.41 -7.95
N THR A 575 23.29 -5.53 -9.27
CA THR A 575 22.49 -4.59 -10.06
C THR A 575 21.73 -5.33 -11.16
N PHE A 576 20.53 -4.85 -11.45
CA PHE A 576 19.81 -5.18 -12.68
C PHE A 576 19.58 -3.89 -13.45
N THR A 577 19.87 -3.89 -14.76
CA THR A 577 19.74 -2.69 -15.60
C THR A 577 18.68 -2.90 -16.67
N ILE A 578 17.89 -1.87 -16.94
CA ILE A 578 17.02 -1.80 -18.11
C ILE A 578 17.59 -0.72 -19.02
N THR A 579 17.97 -1.08 -20.24
CA THR A 579 18.50 -0.15 -21.27
C THR A 579 17.49 -0.07 -22.40
N THR A 580 17.05 1.15 -22.74
CA THR A 580 16.03 1.40 -23.76
C THR A 580 16.66 2.18 -24.93
N LEU A 581 16.71 1.56 -26.09
CA LEU A 581 17.26 2.15 -27.30
C LEU A 581 16.14 2.79 -28.12
N ASN A 582 16.45 3.89 -28.83
CA ASN A 582 15.52 4.67 -29.64
C ASN A 582 14.32 5.22 -28.84
N ASN A 583 14.53 5.59 -27.57
CA ASN A 583 13.49 6.06 -26.67
C ASN A 583 13.11 7.52 -26.96
N GLN A 584 12.43 7.75 -28.11
CA GLN A 584 11.87 9.04 -28.47
C GLN A 584 10.38 9.09 -28.10
N PRO A 585 9.76 10.26 -27.97
CA PRO A 585 8.35 10.40 -27.56
C PRO A 585 7.37 9.58 -28.40
N GLU A 586 7.59 9.46 -29.70
CA GLU A 586 6.77 8.68 -30.63
C GLU A 586 7.06 7.17 -30.60
N ASN A 587 8.20 6.76 -30.07
CA ASN A 587 8.64 5.37 -30.06
C ASN A 587 8.18 4.69 -28.77
N ILE A 588 6.94 4.20 -28.78
CA ILE A 588 6.33 3.56 -27.60
C ILE A 588 6.21 2.03 -27.74
N TYR A 589 6.50 1.48 -28.92
CA TYR A 589 6.31 0.06 -29.19
C TYR A 589 7.63 -0.69 -29.22
N ILE A 590 7.69 -1.80 -28.47
CA ILE A 590 8.86 -2.68 -28.43
C ILE A 590 9.03 -3.38 -29.77
N GLN A 591 10.18 -3.22 -30.42
CA GLN A 591 10.55 -3.89 -31.66
C GLN A 591 11.32 -5.19 -31.40
N SER A 592 12.18 -5.17 -30.39
CA SER A 592 12.94 -6.34 -29.92
C SER A 592 13.38 -6.15 -28.48
N ALA A 593 13.67 -7.26 -27.80
CA ALA A 593 14.28 -7.24 -26.48
C ALA A 593 15.37 -8.32 -26.37
N LYS A 594 16.35 -8.08 -25.49
CA LYS A 594 17.36 -9.05 -25.08
C LYS A 594 17.44 -9.09 -23.56
N LEU A 595 17.61 -10.27 -23.00
CA LEU A 595 17.87 -10.50 -21.58
C LEU A 595 19.26 -11.13 -21.44
N ASN A 596 20.17 -10.43 -20.76
CA ASN A 596 21.57 -10.84 -20.63
C ASN A 596 22.22 -11.18 -21.99
N GLY A 597 21.98 -10.33 -22.99
CA GLY A 597 22.51 -10.46 -24.35
C GLY A 597 21.80 -11.49 -25.23
N GLN A 598 20.89 -12.31 -24.70
CA GLN A 598 20.12 -13.30 -25.47
C GLN A 598 18.77 -12.72 -25.94
N PRO A 599 18.30 -13.03 -27.16
CA PRO A 599 17.00 -12.57 -27.62
C PRO A 599 15.88 -13.02 -26.66
N LEU A 600 15.03 -12.07 -26.28
CA LEU A 600 13.84 -12.30 -25.48
C LEU A 600 12.62 -12.07 -26.37
N THR A 601 11.92 -13.16 -26.70
CA THR A 601 10.71 -13.13 -27.55
C THR A 601 9.41 -13.17 -26.74
N GLN A 602 9.51 -13.40 -25.44
CA GLN A 602 8.39 -13.45 -24.51
C GLN A 602 8.16 -12.09 -23.85
N VAL A 603 6.91 -11.80 -23.49
CA VAL A 603 6.49 -10.56 -22.81
C VAL A 603 6.89 -10.51 -21.33
N SER A 604 7.55 -11.52 -20.81
CA SER A 604 7.94 -11.61 -19.40
C SER A 604 9.24 -12.37 -19.20
N PHE A 605 9.83 -12.19 -18.00
CA PHE A 605 11.00 -12.94 -17.55
C PHE A 605 10.92 -13.25 -16.05
N PRO A 606 11.57 -14.33 -15.57
CA PRO A 606 11.50 -14.75 -14.18
C PRO A 606 12.16 -13.75 -13.21
N HIS A 607 11.56 -13.60 -12.00
CA HIS A 607 12.17 -12.86 -10.89
C HIS A 607 13.59 -13.37 -10.56
N ALA A 608 13.82 -14.68 -10.64
CA ALA A 608 15.13 -15.28 -10.38
C ALA A 608 16.25 -14.69 -11.25
N VAL A 609 15.93 -14.26 -12.48
CA VAL A 609 16.92 -13.59 -13.36
C VAL A 609 17.23 -12.19 -12.87
N LEU A 610 16.22 -11.41 -12.47
CA LEU A 610 16.43 -10.09 -11.88
C LEU A 610 17.29 -10.21 -10.61
N ALA A 611 16.97 -11.16 -9.73
CA ALA A 611 17.66 -11.39 -8.46
C ALA A 611 19.14 -11.77 -8.63
N GLN A 612 19.53 -12.37 -9.76
CA GLN A 612 20.94 -12.65 -10.10
C GLN A 612 21.68 -11.42 -10.62
N GLY A 613 20.96 -10.34 -10.92
CA GLY A 613 21.50 -9.20 -11.64
C GLY A 613 21.57 -9.44 -13.15
N GLY A 614 21.93 -8.42 -13.90
CA GLY A 614 22.03 -8.50 -15.36
C GLY A 614 21.42 -7.32 -16.07
N GLU A 615 21.03 -7.53 -17.34
CA GLU A 615 20.54 -6.46 -18.20
C GLU A 615 19.34 -6.92 -19.05
N LEU A 616 18.34 -6.06 -19.12
CA LEU A 616 17.25 -6.10 -20.09
C LEU A 616 17.45 -4.96 -21.09
N GLU A 617 17.79 -5.28 -22.34
CA GLU A 617 17.87 -4.33 -23.45
C GLU A 617 16.57 -4.34 -24.25
N ILE A 618 15.99 -3.18 -24.48
CA ILE A 618 14.73 -3.00 -25.22
C ILE A 618 14.97 -1.99 -26.37
N VAL A 619 14.56 -2.34 -27.58
CA VAL A 619 14.55 -1.44 -28.73
C VAL A 619 13.13 -0.99 -28.99
N LEU A 620 12.90 0.33 -28.99
CA LEU A 620 11.58 0.92 -29.27
C LEU A 620 11.46 1.42 -30.73
N GLY A 621 10.22 1.55 -31.19
CA GLY A 621 9.86 2.13 -32.48
C GLY A 621 8.45 2.71 -32.50
N PRO A 622 8.07 3.45 -33.59
CA PRO A 622 6.83 4.21 -33.62
C PRO A 622 5.60 3.38 -34.03
N GLN A 623 5.78 2.15 -34.45
CA GLN A 623 4.70 1.28 -34.93
C GLN A 623 4.65 -0.03 -34.10
N PRO A 624 3.44 -0.58 -33.87
CA PRO A 624 3.30 -1.92 -33.30
C PRO A 624 4.14 -2.96 -34.05
N SER A 625 4.72 -3.88 -33.30
CA SER A 625 5.50 -5.00 -33.85
C SER A 625 4.89 -6.35 -33.48
N THR A 626 5.46 -7.43 -33.99
CA THR A 626 5.08 -8.80 -33.62
C THR A 626 5.83 -9.33 -32.38
N TRP A 627 6.67 -8.49 -31.74
CA TRP A 627 7.36 -8.90 -30.54
C TRP A 627 6.38 -9.30 -29.44
N GLY A 628 6.61 -10.44 -28.82
CA GLY A 628 5.81 -10.94 -27.70
C GLY A 628 4.44 -11.52 -28.06
N THR A 629 4.04 -11.52 -29.33
CA THR A 629 2.71 -12.06 -29.75
C THR A 629 2.59 -13.58 -29.63
N SER A 630 3.71 -14.30 -29.64
CA SER A 630 3.77 -15.77 -29.59
C SER A 630 3.86 -16.33 -28.17
N SER A 631 3.88 -15.48 -27.15
CA SER A 631 4.15 -15.88 -25.75
C SER A 631 3.03 -16.64 -25.03
N HIS A 632 1.93 -16.94 -25.71
CA HIS A 632 0.73 -17.58 -25.12
C HIS A 632 0.49 -19.03 -25.55
N ARG A 633 1.53 -19.78 -25.85
CA ARG A 633 1.39 -21.25 -25.80
C ARG A 633 1.87 -21.67 -24.40
N ALA A 634 0.89 -21.82 -23.49
CA ALA A 634 1.11 -22.47 -22.21
C ALA A 634 1.72 -23.86 -22.46
N GLU A 635 2.92 -24.09 -21.94
CA GLU A 635 3.40 -25.43 -21.63
C GLU A 635 2.93 -25.83 -20.23
#